data_66f1ccf922a47fd71781ecf83f3f2f27
#
_entry.id   66f1ccf922a47fd71781ecf83f3f2f27
#
_cell.length_a   1.000
_cell.length_b   1.000
_cell.length_c   1.000
_cell.angle_alpha   90.00
_cell.angle_beta   90.00
_cell.angle_gamma   90.00
#
_symmetry.space_group_name_H-M   'P 1'
#
loop_
_entity.id
_entity.type
_entity.pdbx_description
1 polymer ?
#
loop_
_entity_poly.entity_id
_entity_poly.type
_entity_poly.pdbx_seq_one_letter_code
_entity_poly.pdbx_strand_id
1 'polypeptide(L)'
;MKVQGGEKKKLLRIEIKELVKTSLQIESIYSGQPQDIEWAFCNGELHLLQSRPITNLPAQPIEVEWKPTPPARFVSRRQIVENMPEPICPLFEELYLTRGLEAPRKKSLMAGGGPMFVTVNGYAYQRFDWPGIIKEAEERKKRKEDVRRISEEEIEAEEYKAFAKELAEQMANARTAAIDDIPLFKESLDQTDRSEFESWYREQREKDIDSLITMPESDNSTYVAFNNTRQNDGQLKWWYEKAEPRLRSATSKWRDIELSDANDEELLAGITELGIEEGYYWSSGSGHTFGVAKSTDDQLQAFLRETLPDQNFISGQFLTGIKSKTMDANAHLFEISQLVRKDPDLIYIVLVTPSPFLMDKLRNDPAAKEVTKAIDDYLQLYGHQGYSMDFIAPTQIEEPSALFATLKGMVRDDKYHPDNQAKKTAQIRQEKMHEISNILSGLEYWQFRFRLWLALKYNFIREEVAFLFGFSWSVLRPMAFELGGRLVKAGIFYQPDDIFFMRTSEIEQAIKDREAGNRDSSFGQLARERRELREARKAHHPPGTLPPEASEIDALAFKETQIKNDDADDTMRGFPVSSGKITAKASVILGPTEFDNMEPGTILVSPLTTPAWTQLFAHAVGLVTDVGSILAHGSIVAREYGIPAVLGVGNGTKRIRHGQTITIDGDRGIVEIHEES
;
A
#
# COMPACT_ATOMS: atom_id res chain seq x y z
N MET A 1 -28.92 17.41 -24.24
CA MET A 1 -28.65 18.15 -25.46
C MET A 1 -28.90 19.63 -25.22
N LYS A 2 -27.87 20.46 -25.13
CA LYS A 2 -28.03 21.95 -24.95
C LYS A 2 -27.97 22.57 -26.34
N VAL A 3 -29.07 23.22 -26.74
CA VAL A 3 -29.10 24.09 -27.92
C VAL A 3 -28.73 25.49 -27.46
N GLN A 4 -27.57 26.00 -27.89
CA GLN A 4 -27.23 27.41 -27.70
C GLN A 4 -27.84 28.26 -28.82
N GLY A 5 -28.75 29.14 -28.46
CA GLY A 5 -29.31 30.23 -29.31
C GLY A 5 -30.34 29.77 -30.31
N GLY A 6 -31.62 30.08 -30.04
CA GLY A 6 -32.73 29.88 -30.93
C GLY A 6 -33.79 28.90 -30.41
N GLU A 7 -35.01 28.97 -30.95
CA GLU A 7 -36.11 28.09 -30.58
C GLU A 7 -35.71 26.62 -30.59
N LYS A 8 -36.11 25.87 -29.56
CA LYS A 8 -35.88 24.42 -29.42
C LYS A 8 -36.55 23.67 -30.58
N LYS A 9 -35.87 23.52 -31.71
CA LYS A 9 -36.33 22.73 -32.84
C LYS A 9 -36.11 21.26 -32.55
N LYS A 10 -37.15 20.43 -32.62
CA LYS A 10 -36.97 18.96 -32.53
C LYS A 10 -36.34 18.48 -33.82
N LEU A 11 -35.27 17.65 -33.70
CA LEU A 11 -34.67 16.98 -34.84
C LEU A 11 -35.70 16.08 -35.55
N LEU A 12 -35.65 16.05 -36.87
CA LEU A 12 -36.42 15.13 -37.68
C LEU A 12 -35.84 13.72 -37.55
N ARG A 13 -36.67 12.72 -37.73
CA ARG A 13 -36.23 11.29 -37.64
C ARG A 13 -35.08 10.93 -38.62
N ILE A 14 -35.05 11.62 -39.76
CA ILE A 14 -33.98 11.48 -40.77
C ILE A 14 -32.68 12.09 -40.26
N GLU A 15 -32.73 13.30 -39.69
CA GLU A 15 -31.57 13.98 -39.10
C GLU A 15 -30.97 13.19 -37.95
N ILE A 16 -31.79 12.56 -37.10
CA ILE A 16 -31.31 11.67 -36.03
C ILE A 16 -30.56 10.43 -36.60
N LYS A 17 -31.12 9.82 -37.66
CA LYS A 17 -30.48 8.66 -38.31
C LYS A 17 -29.13 9.01 -38.90
N GLU A 18 -29.04 10.16 -39.54
CA GLU A 18 -27.79 10.64 -40.16
C GLU A 18 -26.75 10.96 -39.10
N LEU A 19 -27.16 11.66 -38.02
CA LEU A 19 -26.28 11.94 -36.88
C LEU A 19 -25.74 10.65 -36.26
N VAL A 20 -26.58 9.67 -35.95
CA VAL A 20 -26.18 8.38 -35.38
C VAL A 20 -25.20 7.65 -36.32
N LYS A 21 -25.50 7.58 -37.64
CA LYS A 21 -24.64 6.94 -38.59
C LYS A 21 -23.26 7.61 -38.64
N THR A 22 -23.23 8.94 -38.69
CA THR A 22 -21.98 9.71 -38.73
C THR A 22 -21.19 9.57 -37.40
N SER A 23 -21.87 9.56 -36.25
CA SER A 23 -21.23 9.35 -34.95
C SER A 23 -20.55 7.98 -34.89
N LEU A 24 -21.21 6.90 -35.34
CA LEU A 24 -20.62 5.56 -35.40
C LEU A 24 -19.44 5.46 -36.39
N GLN A 25 -19.49 6.21 -37.51
CA GLN A 25 -18.37 6.29 -38.44
C GLN A 25 -17.16 7.00 -37.82
N ILE A 26 -17.39 8.09 -37.06
CA ILE A 26 -16.31 8.78 -36.34
C ILE A 26 -15.70 7.86 -35.31
N GLU A 27 -16.53 7.22 -34.48
CA GLU A 27 -16.08 6.26 -33.49
C GLU A 27 -15.23 5.13 -34.12
N SER A 28 -15.65 4.63 -35.29
CA SER A 28 -14.86 3.66 -36.06
C SER A 28 -13.51 4.21 -36.53
N ILE A 29 -13.43 5.47 -36.98
CA ILE A 29 -12.20 6.15 -37.37
C ILE A 29 -11.23 6.30 -36.20
N TYR A 30 -11.75 6.54 -35.03
CA TYR A 30 -10.98 6.59 -33.76
C TYR A 30 -10.88 5.23 -33.06
N SER A 31 -10.85 4.16 -33.84
CA SER A 31 -10.65 2.79 -33.35
C SER A 31 -11.68 2.34 -32.31
N GLY A 32 -12.93 2.81 -32.45
CA GLY A 32 -14.03 2.51 -31.55
C GLY A 32 -13.99 3.29 -30.21
N GLN A 33 -13.13 4.28 -30.10
CA GLN A 33 -13.13 5.15 -28.92
C GLN A 33 -14.34 6.11 -28.98
N PRO A 34 -15.23 6.10 -27.95
CA PRO A 34 -16.38 7.01 -27.89
C PRO A 34 -15.97 8.47 -28.02
N GLN A 35 -16.73 9.22 -28.81
CA GLN A 35 -16.42 10.60 -29.10
C GLN A 35 -17.54 11.53 -28.63
N ASP A 36 -17.15 12.61 -27.97
CA ASP A 36 -18.01 13.77 -27.75
C ASP A 36 -17.98 14.64 -29.03
N ILE A 37 -19.13 14.79 -29.69
CA ILE A 37 -19.22 15.45 -31.00
C ILE A 37 -20.06 16.70 -30.89
N GLU A 38 -19.51 17.82 -31.37
CA GLU A 38 -20.27 19.04 -31.63
C GLU A 38 -20.69 19.06 -33.09
N TRP A 39 -21.96 19.33 -33.34
CA TRP A 39 -22.54 19.28 -34.67
C TRP A 39 -23.65 20.33 -34.85
N ALA A 40 -23.92 20.63 -36.11
CA ALA A 40 -25.05 21.48 -36.52
C ALA A 40 -25.69 20.96 -37.81
N PHE A 41 -26.99 21.19 -37.96
CA PHE A 41 -27.66 21.04 -39.25
C PHE A 41 -27.85 22.43 -39.91
N CYS A 42 -27.41 22.57 -41.16
CA CYS A 42 -27.58 23.74 -41.97
C CYS A 42 -28.22 23.33 -43.31
N ASN A 43 -29.40 23.88 -43.62
CA ASN A 43 -30.15 23.54 -44.85
C ASN A 43 -30.41 22.03 -45.04
N GLY A 44 -30.51 21.26 -43.96
CA GLY A 44 -30.74 19.83 -44.00
C GLY A 44 -29.47 18.99 -44.11
N GLU A 45 -28.26 19.57 -44.16
CA GLU A 45 -26.97 18.91 -44.15
C GLU A 45 -26.36 18.91 -42.76
N LEU A 46 -25.78 17.78 -42.35
CA LEU A 46 -25.06 17.62 -41.07
C LEU A 46 -23.63 18.15 -41.18
N HIS A 47 -23.28 19.09 -40.37
CA HIS A 47 -21.92 19.63 -40.23
C HIS A 47 -21.34 19.21 -38.88
N LEU A 48 -20.21 18.56 -38.90
CA LEU A 48 -19.42 18.25 -37.71
C LEU A 48 -18.53 19.45 -37.40
N LEU A 49 -18.62 19.96 -36.20
CA LEU A 49 -17.86 21.13 -35.76
C LEU A 49 -16.65 20.74 -34.92
N GLN A 50 -16.79 19.71 -34.08
CA GLN A 50 -15.72 19.19 -33.24
C GLN A 50 -15.98 17.71 -32.93
N SER A 51 -14.90 16.95 -32.80
CA SER A 51 -14.89 15.60 -32.20
C SER A 51 -13.72 15.52 -31.25
N ARG A 52 -13.98 15.00 -30.05
CA ARG A 52 -12.97 14.76 -29.02
C ARG A 52 -13.26 13.45 -28.28
N PRO A 53 -12.23 12.68 -27.89
CA PRO A 53 -12.44 11.46 -27.13
C PRO A 53 -13.17 11.71 -25.81
N ILE A 54 -14.15 10.87 -25.50
CA ILE A 54 -14.75 10.84 -24.16
C ILE A 54 -13.82 10.03 -23.27
N THR A 55 -13.19 10.71 -22.31
CA THR A 55 -12.22 10.08 -21.39
C THR A 55 -12.84 9.55 -20.10
N ASN A 56 -14.08 9.96 -19.77
CA ASN A 56 -14.74 9.66 -18.49
C ASN A 56 -16.12 8.99 -18.70
N LEU A 57 -16.20 7.96 -19.54
CA LEU A 57 -17.39 7.12 -19.59
C LEU A 57 -17.43 6.21 -18.35
N PRO A 58 -18.56 6.13 -17.63
CA PRO A 58 -18.72 5.10 -16.62
C PRO A 58 -18.53 3.72 -17.24
N ALA A 59 -17.73 2.88 -16.61
CA ALA A 59 -17.57 1.50 -17.04
C ALA A 59 -18.93 0.80 -17.09
N GLN A 60 -19.13 -0.03 -18.10
CA GLN A 60 -20.37 -0.79 -18.21
C GLN A 60 -20.52 -1.74 -17.02
N PRO A 61 -21.68 -1.80 -16.35
CA PRO A 61 -21.90 -2.74 -15.27
C PRO A 61 -21.64 -4.18 -15.73
N ILE A 62 -20.90 -4.94 -14.94
CA ILE A 62 -20.66 -6.37 -15.17
C ILE A 62 -21.18 -7.17 -13.98
N GLU A 63 -21.64 -8.38 -14.24
CA GLU A 63 -21.93 -9.35 -13.19
C GLU A 63 -20.63 -10.06 -12.80
N VAL A 64 -20.38 -10.20 -11.49
CA VAL A 64 -19.20 -10.89 -10.95
C VAL A 64 -19.63 -12.01 -10.00
N GLU A 65 -19.00 -13.15 -10.12
CA GLU A 65 -19.15 -14.26 -9.19
C GLU A 65 -17.93 -14.32 -8.27
N TRP A 66 -18.18 -14.31 -6.96
CA TRP A 66 -17.12 -14.35 -5.95
C TRP A 66 -16.88 -15.77 -5.48
N LYS A 67 -16.01 -16.49 -6.18
CA LYS A 67 -15.60 -17.86 -5.85
C LYS A 67 -14.08 -18.01 -5.93
N PRO A 68 -13.45 -18.79 -5.02
CA PRO A 68 -12.03 -19.11 -5.14
C PRO A 68 -11.75 -19.82 -6.47
N THR A 69 -10.65 -19.43 -7.13
CA THR A 69 -10.19 -20.09 -8.35
C THR A 69 -9.45 -21.39 -7.98
N PRO A 70 -9.85 -22.57 -8.49
CA PRO A 70 -9.12 -23.81 -8.23
C PRO A 70 -7.63 -23.70 -8.62
N PRO A 71 -6.71 -24.30 -7.84
CA PRO A 71 -6.94 -25.26 -6.75
C PRO A 71 -7.21 -24.61 -5.38
N ALA A 72 -7.25 -23.28 -5.27
CA ALA A 72 -7.54 -22.59 -4.02
C ALA A 72 -8.96 -22.90 -3.54
N ARG A 73 -9.12 -23.22 -2.25
CA ARG A 73 -10.41 -23.48 -1.60
C ARG A 73 -10.83 -22.32 -0.71
N PHE A 74 -9.86 -21.75 -0.01
CA PHE A 74 -10.03 -20.65 0.93
C PHE A 74 -9.01 -19.58 0.63
N VAL A 75 -9.50 -18.37 0.39
CA VAL A 75 -8.66 -17.21 0.09
C VAL A 75 -9.13 -15.99 0.88
N SER A 76 -8.18 -15.15 1.29
CA SER A 76 -8.45 -13.93 2.03
C SER A 76 -7.67 -12.77 1.45
N ARG A 77 -8.22 -11.56 1.53
CA ARG A 77 -7.54 -10.35 1.10
C ARG A 77 -6.62 -9.75 2.15
N ARG A 78 -6.83 -10.02 3.42
CA ARG A 78 -5.97 -9.64 4.56
C ARG A 78 -5.15 -8.37 4.30
N GLN A 79 -3.82 -8.44 4.58
CA GLN A 79 -2.86 -7.37 4.35
C GLN A 79 -2.68 -7.01 2.86
N ILE A 80 -3.02 -7.92 1.94
CA ILE A 80 -2.98 -7.65 0.50
C ILE A 80 -3.91 -6.49 0.13
N VAL A 81 -5.07 -6.36 0.79
CA VAL A 81 -6.02 -5.28 0.51
C VAL A 81 -5.43 -3.90 0.75
N GLU A 82 -4.54 -3.76 1.72
CA GLU A 82 -3.89 -2.48 2.04
C GLU A 82 -2.90 -2.04 0.96
N ASN A 83 -2.30 -3.00 0.25
CA ASN A 83 -1.29 -2.75 -0.80
C ASN A 83 -1.88 -2.82 -2.22
N MET A 84 -2.90 -3.66 -2.43
CA MET A 84 -3.55 -3.92 -3.72
C MET A 84 -5.07 -3.85 -3.58
N PRO A 85 -5.64 -2.66 -3.29
CA PRO A 85 -7.07 -2.50 -3.03
C PRO A 85 -7.92 -2.71 -4.28
N GLU A 86 -7.39 -2.33 -5.45
CA GLU A 86 -8.05 -2.36 -6.75
C GLU A 86 -7.75 -3.64 -7.53
N PRO A 87 -8.51 -3.90 -8.63
CA PRO A 87 -8.14 -4.91 -9.59
C PRO A 87 -6.77 -4.61 -10.18
N ILE A 88 -5.88 -5.60 -10.19
CA ILE A 88 -4.52 -5.46 -10.69
C ILE A 88 -4.44 -5.64 -12.21
N CYS A 89 -3.45 -5.02 -12.84
CA CYS A 89 -3.23 -5.17 -14.27
C CYS A 89 -2.55 -6.52 -14.61
N PRO A 90 -2.74 -7.05 -15.83
CA PRO A 90 -2.22 -8.37 -16.22
C PRO A 90 -0.70 -8.51 -16.11
N LEU A 91 0.06 -7.49 -16.46
CA LEU A 91 1.52 -7.53 -16.36
C LEU A 91 1.99 -7.59 -14.92
N PHE A 92 1.36 -6.81 -14.02
CA PHE A 92 1.64 -6.85 -12.59
C PHE A 92 1.23 -8.20 -11.98
N GLU A 93 0.07 -8.74 -12.34
CA GLU A 93 -0.36 -10.07 -11.92
C GLU A 93 0.69 -11.13 -12.25
N GLU A 94 1.23 -11.09 -13.48
CA GLU A 94 2.24 -12.06 -13.93
C GLU A 94 3.58 -11.87 -13.22
N LEU A 95 4.14 -10.65 -13.29
CA LEU A 95 5.52 -10.41 -12.85
C LEU A 95 5.63 -10.36 -11.32
N TYR A 96 4.79 -9.55 -10.68
CA TYR A 96 4.86 -9.33 -9.24
C TYR A 96 4.18 -10.45 -8.45
N LEU A 97 2.88 -10.72 -8.74
CA LEU A 97 2.07 -11.64 -7.94
C LEU A 97 2.48 -13.09 -8.19
N THR A 98 2.47 -13.54 -9.46
CA THR A 98 2.65 -14.95 -9.81
C THR A 98 4.10 -15.38 -9.83
N ARG A 99 5.01 -14.54 -10.35
CA ARG A 99 6.44 -14.89 -10.48
C ARG A 99 7.26 -14.39 -9.30
N GLY A 100 7.07 -13.16 -8.87
CA GLY A 100 7.84 -12.51 -7.82
C GLY A 100 7.50 -13.03 -6.42
N LEU A 101 6.23 -12.91 -5.99
CA LEU A 101 5.81 -13.37 -4.66
C LEU A 101 5.96 -14.88 -4.47
N GLU A 102 5.84 -15.67 -5.54
CA GLU A 102 6.00 -17.12 -5.49
C GLU A 102 7.46 -17.61 -5.57
N ALA A 103 8.39 -16.75 -5.97
CA ALA A 103 9.78 -17.15 -6.20
C ALA A 103 10.46 -17.79 -4.97
N PRO A 104 10.35 -17.24 -3.73
CA PRO A 104 10.99 -17.86 -2.56
C PRO A 104 10.42 -19.24 -2.22
N ARG A 105 9.13 -19.47 -2.55
CA ARG A 105 8.41 -20.69 -2.21
C ARG A 105 8.86 -21.91 -3.02
N LYS A 106 9.48 -21.69 -4.18
CA LYS A 106 10.02 -22.78 -5.02
C LYS A 106 10.99 -23.70 -4.28
N LYS A 107 11.62 -23.16 -3.23
CA LYS A 107 12.58 -23.89 -2.38
C LYS A 107 12.01 -24.26 -0.99
N SER A 108 10.68 -24.25 -0.81
CA SER A 108 10.03 -24.53 0.48
C SER A 108 9.23 -25.83 0.46
N LEU A 109 8.76 -26.26 1.64
CA LEU A 109 7.83 -27.40 1.82
C LEU A 109 6.58 -27.30 0.94
N MET A 110 6.20 -26.09 0.55
CA MET A 110 5.03 -25.82 -0.28
C MET A 110 5.35 -25.77 -1.77
N ALA A 111 6.60 -26.09 -2.14
CA ALA A 111 7.00 -26.19 -3.53
C ALA A 111 6.11 -27.21 -4.26
N GLY A 112 5.49 -26.81 -5.36
CA GLY A 112 4.56 -27.65 -6.11
C GLY A 112 3.11 -27.67 -5.61
N GLY A 113 2.78 -27.04 -4.49
CA GLY A 113 1.43 -26.99 -3.92
C GLY A 113 0.51 -25.91 -4.51
N GLY A 114 0.57 -25.60 -5.79
CA GLY A 114 -0.25 -24.55 -6.40
C GLY A 114 0.08 -23.12 -5.90
N PRO A 115 -0.43 -22.06 -6.53
CA PRO A 115 -0.10 -20.69 -6.18
C PRO A 115 -0.63 -20.31 -4.79
N MET A 116 0.19 -19.55 -4.03
CA MET A 116 -0.21 -18.98 -2.75
C MET A 116 -1.03 -17.69 -2.93
N PHE A 117 -0.76 -16.98 -3.99
CA PHE A 117 -1.46 -15.76 -4.36
C PHE A 117 -2.24 -16.00 -5.66
N VAL A 118 -3.49 -15.62 -5.64
CA VAL A 118 -4.42 -15.80 -6.77
C VAL A 118 -5.23 -14.53 -6.97
N THR A 119 -5.86 -14.41 -8.14
CA THR A 119 -6.82 -13.34 -8.41
C THR A 119 -8.23 -13.89 -8.54
N VAL A 120 -9.20 -13.16 -8.00
CA VAL A 120 -10.64 -13.40 -8.23
C VAL A 120 -11.22 -12.08 -8.74
N ASN A 121 -11.79 -12.09 -9.93
CA ASN A 121 -12.27 -10.90 -10.62
C ASN A 121 -11.19 -9.77 -10.71
N GLY A 122 -9.92 -10.15 -10.89
CA GLY A 122 -8.79 -9.23 -10.95
C GLY A 122 -8.29 -8.71 -9.61
N TYR A 123 -8.97 -9.00 -8.51
CA TYR A 123 -8.51 -8.64 -7.17
C TYR A 123 -7.58 -9.71 -6.61
N ALA A 124 -6.50 -9.27 -5.98
CA ALA A 124 -5.51 -10.16 -5.37
C ALA A 124 -6.02 -10.76 -4.06
N TYR A 125 -5.77 -12.04 -3.88
CA TYR A 125 -6.08 -12.82 -2.68
C TYR A 125 -4.91 -13.71 -2.30
N GLN A 126 -4.78 -14.01 -1.01
CA GLN A 126 -3.85 -14.99 -0.47
C GLN A 126 -4.59 -16.23 -0.02
N ARG A 127 -4.08 -17.42 -0.34
CA ARG A 127 -4.58 -18.69 0.20
C ARG A 127 -4.18 -18.84 1.65
N PHE A 128 -5.05 -19.45 2.45
CA PHE A 128 -4.78 -19.77 3.86
C PHE A 128 -5.14 -21.23 4.22
N ASP A 129 -5.44 -22.07 3.23
CA ASP A 129 -5.66 -23.52 3.39
C ASP A 129 -4.32 -24.29 3.39
N TRP A 130 -3.45 -23.96 4.33
CA TRP A 130 -2.11 -24.56 4.47
C TRP A 130 -2.09 -26.10 4.39
N PRO A 131 -3.00 -26.85 5.07
CA PRO A 131 -3.05 -28.30 4.94
C PRO A 131 -3.34 -28.75 3.51
N GLY A 132 -4.18 -28.03 2.79
CA GLY A 132 -4.49 -28.30 1.38
C GLY A 132 -3.28 -28.07 0.48
N ILE A 133 -2.53 -26.99 0.69
CA ILE A 133 -1.34 -26.65 -0.07
C ILE A 133 -0.25 -27.71 0.13
N ILE A 134 0.00 -28.14 1.36
CA ILE A 134 0.96 -29.19 1.69
C ILE A 134 0.54 -30.51 1.02
N LYS A 135 -0.73 -30.90 1.13
CA LYS A 135 -1.25 -32.10 0.50
C LYS A 135 -1.10 -32.09 -1.03
N GLU A 136 -1.40 -30.96 -1.67
CA GLU A 136 -1.19 -30.76 -3.12
C GLU A 136 0.28 -30.93 -3.51
N ALA A 137 1.19 -30.40 -2.70
CA ALA A 137 2.63 -30.55 -2.92
C ALA A 137 3.07 -32.03 -2.84
N GLU A 138 2.60 -32.77 -1.82
CA GLU A 138 2.86 -34.19 -1.65
C GLU A 138 2.30 -35.06 -2.79
N GLU A 139 1.06 -34.80 -3.20
CA GLU A 139 0.42 -35.52 -4.32
C GLU A 139 1.12 -35.25 -5.65
N ARG A 140 1.63 -34.02 -5.85
CA ARG A 140 2.39 -33.66 -7.06
C ARG A 140 3.77 -34.32 -7.06
N LYS A 141 4.41 -34.41 -5.89
CA LYS A 141 5.66 -35.13 -5.72
C LYS A 141 5.48 -36.62 -6.04
N LYS A 142 4.43 -37.27 -5.50
CA LYS A 142 4.10 -38.68 -5.81
C LYS A 142 3.86 -38.90 -7.30
N ARG A 143 3.13 -38.02 -7.99
CA ARG A 143 2.89 -38.11 -9.44
C ARG A 143 4.15 -37.95 -10.28
N LYS A 144 5.13 -37.17 -9.80
CA LYS A 144 6.43 -36.98 -10.47
C LYS A 144 7.40 -38.12 -10.21
N GLU A 145 7.32 -38.79 -9.07
CA GLU A 145 8.08 -40.00 -8.76
C GLU A 145 7.72 -41.16 -9.70
N ASP A 146 6.45 -41.20 -10.18
CA ASP A 146 6.00 -42.16 -11.21
C ASP A 146 6.52 -41.84 -12.62
N VAL A 147 7.02 -40.61 -12.87
CA VAL A 147 7.59 -40.20 -14.14
C VAL A 147 9.08 -39.86 -13.90
N ARG A 148 9.93 -40.89 -13.99
CA ARG A 148 11.38 -40.75 -13.86
C ARG A 148 11.96 -39.65 -14.74
N ARG A 149 12.21 -38.45 -14.18
CA ARG A 149 13.18 -37.46 -14.64
C ARG A 149 14.01 -37.03 -13.43
N ILE A 150 15.19 -37.68 -13.36
CA ILE A 150 16.24 -37.41 -12.38
C ILE A 150 17.04 -36.20 -12.89
N SER A 151 17.27 -35.21 -12.09
CA SER A 151 18.53 -34.48 -11.85
C SER A 151 18.34 -33.11 -11.17
N GLU A 152 17.34 -32.31 -11.51
CA GLU A 152 17.15 -31.00 -10.85
C GLU A 152 16.36 -31.13 -9.53
N GLU A 153 15.50 -32.14 -9.42
CA GLU A 153 14.63 -32.32 -8.23
C GLU A 153 15.38 -32.95 -7.02
N GLU A 154 16.42 -33.74 -7.25
CA GLU A 154 17.27 -34.29 -6.16
C GLU A 154 18.15 -33.20 -5.54
N ILE A 155 18.65 -32.26 -6.34
CA ILE A 155 19.44 -31.11 -5.86
C ILE A 155 18.50 -30.17 -5.07
N GLU A 156 17.29 -29.89 -5.55
CA GLU A 156 16.30 -29.08 -4.82
C GLU A 156 15.85 -29.78 -3.51
N ALA A 157 15.76 -31.11 -3.47
CA ALA A 157 15.40 -31.86 -2.27
C ALA A 157 16.50 -31.86 -1.21
N GLU A 158 17.77 -31.90 -1.60
CA GLU A 158 18.91 -31.81 -0.67
C GLU A 158 19.12 -30.38 -0.15
N GLU A 159 18.98 -29.38 -1.01
CA GLU A 159 18.94 -27.95 -0.60
C GLU A 159 17.80 -27.66 0.36
N TYR A 160 16.63 -28.31 0.13
CA TYR A 160 15.50 -28.19 1.03
C TYR A 160 15.73 -28.86 2.37
N LYS A 161 16.33 -30.05 2.42
CA LYS A 161 16.69 -30.73 3.68
C LYS A 161 17.71 -29.91 4.47
N ALA A 162 18.69 -29.31 3.78
CA ALA A 162 19.63 -28.39 4.39
C ALA A 162 18.94 -27.15 4.98
N PHE A 163 18.03 -26.54 4.22
CA PHE A 163 17.22 -25.42 4.69
C PHE A 163 16.29 -25.79 5.85
N ALA A 164 15.59 -26.94 5.77
CA ALA A 164 14.72 -27.42 6.84
C ALA A 164 15.50 -27.73 8.13
N LYS A 165 16.73 -28.26 7.99
CA LYS A 165 17.64 -28.49 9.10
C LYS A 165 18.10 -27.16 9.70
N GLU A 166 18.52 -26.21 8.88
CA GLU A 166 18.91 -24.87 9.32
C GLU A 166 17.75 -24.14 10.02
N LEU A 167 16.54 -24.24 9.47
CA LEU A 167 15.33 -23.67 10.08
C LEU A 167 15.01 -24.36 11.42
N ALA A 168 15.14 -25.70 11.50
CA ALA A 168 14.93 -26.45 12.74
C ALA A 168 16.00 -26.10 13.79
N GLU A 169 17.24 -25.92 13.40
CA GLU A 169 18.32 -25.46 14.27
C GLU A 169 18.09 -24.00 14.71
N GLN A 170 17.61 -23.12 13.83
CA GLN A 170 17.22 -21.75 14.17
C GLN A 170 16.04 -21.75 15.15
N MET A 171 15.03 -22.58 14.95
CA MET A 171 13.89 -22.71 15.86
C MET A 171 14.29 -23.33 17.20
N ALA A 172 15.19 -24.31 17.22
CA ALA A 172 15.74 -24.86 18.47
C ALA A 172 16.59 -23.84 19.22
N ASN A 173 17.39 -23.06 18.50
CA ASN A 173 18.18 -21.96 19.06
C ASN A 173 17.27 -20.79 19.54
N ALA A 174 16.12 -20.58 18.90
CA ALA A 174 15.13 -19.57 19.32
C ALA A 174 14.51 -19.91 20.70
N ARG A 175 14.35 -21.19 21.05
CA ARG A 175 13.89 -21.61 22.38
C ARG A 175 14.85 -21.20 23.51
N THR A 176 16.13 -21.08 23.23
CA THR A 176 17.12 -20.59 24.21
C THR A 176 17.30 -19.08 24.19
N ALA A 177 16.79 -18.40 23.19
CA ALA A 177 17.02 -16.97 22.94
C ALA A 177 16.31 -16.04 23.90
N ALA A 178 15.18 -16.44 24.50
CA ALA A 178 14.48 -15.62 25.48
C ALA A 178 15.36 -15.31 26.71
N ILE A 179 16.23 -16.24 27.08
CA ILE A 179 17.20 -16.07 28.19
C ILE A 179 18.30 -15.09 27.78
N ASP A 180 18.73 -15.13 26.51
CA ASP A 180 19.79 -14.27 25.99
C ASP A 180 19.34 -12.83 25.73
N ASP A 181 18.03 -12.58 25.59
CA ASP A 181 17.49 -11.24 25.39
C ASP A 181 17.37 -10.42 26.68
N ILE A 182 17.32 -11.07 27.85
CA ILE A 182 17.28 -10.36 29.14
C ILE A 182 18.54 -9.49 29.35
N PRO A 183 19.77 -9.94 29.06
CA PRO A 183 20.94 -9.07 29.07
C PRO A 183 20.83 -7.87 28.14
N LEU A 184 20.36 -8.08 26.89
CA LEU A 184 20.18 -7.01 25.91
C LEU A 184 19.11 -5.99 26.37
N PHE A 185 18.01 -6.47 26.93
CA PHE A 185 17.00 -5.61 27.53
C PHE A 185 17.59 -4.80 28.70
N LYS A 186 18.32 -5.45 29.61
CA LYS A 186 19.02 -4.78 30.72
C LYS A 186 19.98 -3.71 30.24
N GLU A 187 20.76 -3.98 29.19
CA GLU A 187 21.69 -3.02 28.58
C GLU A 187 20.97 -1.82 27.96
N SER A 188 19.74 -2.00 27.50
CA SER A 188 18.92 -0.94 26.91
C SER A 188 18.32 0.02 27.92
N LEU A 189 18.32 -0.33 29.22
CA LEU A 189 17.77 0.49 30.30
C LEU A 189 18.76 1.60 30.71
N ASP A 190 18.24 2.74 31.11
CA ASP A 190 19.03 3.75 31.77
C ASP A 190 19.55 3.29 33.14
N GLN A 191 20.39 4.07 33.78
CA GLN A 191 21.05 3.66 35.01
C GLN A 191 20.06 3.42 36.17
N THR A 192 19.00 4.20 36.25
CA THR A 192 17.95 4.06 37.31
C THR A 192 17.10 2.82 37.03
N ASP A 193 16.55 2.72 35.85
CA ASP A 193 15.76 1.55 35.41
C ASP A 193 16.54 0.25 35.50
N ARG A 194 17.83 0.28 35.17
CA ARG A 194 18.75 -0.87 35.28
C ARG A 194 18.90 -1.30 36.74
N SER A 195 19.08 -0.36 37.65
CA SER A 195 19.21 -0.65 39.10
C SER A 195 17.93 -1.25 39.67
N GLU A 196 16.77 -0.70 39.28
CA GLU A 196 15.46 -1.22 39.69
C GLU A 196 15.22 -2.64 39.11
N PHE A 197 15.50 -2.82 37.83
CA PHE A 197 15.38 -4.13 37.19
C PHE A 197 16.30 -5.17 37.82
N GLU A 198 17.56 -4.83 38.10
CA GLU A 198 18.49 -5.74 38.77
C GLU A 198 18.05 -6.13 40.17
N SER A 199 17.50 -5.18 40.94
CA SER A 199 16.96 -5.43 42.27
C SER A 199 15.78 -6.39 42.22
N TRP A 200 14.82 -6.08 41.35
CA TRP A 200 13.65 -6.92 41.12
C TRP A 200 14.04 -8.31 40.56
N TYR A 201 14.93 -8.37 39.55
CA TYR A 201 15.38 -9.63 38.96
C TYR A 201 16.09 -10.53 39.93
N ARG A 202 16.87 -9.97 40.88
CA ARG A 202 17.52 -10.68 41.95
C ARG A 202 16.51 -11.27 42.96
N GLU A 203 15.48 -10.51 43.32
CA GLU A 203 14.40 -10.97 44.16
C GLU A 203 13.60 -12.12 43.51
N GLN A 204 13.32 -12.01 42.22
CA GLN A 204 12.59 -13.08 41.50
C GLN A 204 13.42 -14.33 41.29
N ARG A 205 14.75 -14.22 41.15
CA ARG A 205 15.65 -15.37 40.99
C ARG A 205 15.59 -16.32 42.21
N GLU A 206 15.23 -15.84 43.33
CA GLU A 206 14.99 -16.64 44.54
C GLU A 206 13.62 -17.34 44.53
N LYS A 207 12.67 -16.87 43.69
CA LYS A 207 11.28 -17.35 43.61
C LYS A 207 10.96 -18.19 42.36
N ASP A 208 11.96 -18.65 41.66
CA ASP A 208 11.79 -19.43 40.43
C ASP A 208 11.62 -18.61 39.11
N ILE A 209 12.74 -18.16 38.59
CA ILE A 209 12.83 -17.37 37.35
C ILE A 209 12.32 -18.12 36.09
N ASP A 210 12.30 -19.45 36.14
CA ASP A 210 11.76 -20.26 35.07
C ASP A 210 10.31 -19.91 34.74
N SER A 211 9.55 -19.43 35.72
CA SER A 211 8.17 -18.95 35.49
C SER A 211 8.07 -17.62 34.76
N LEU A 212 9.13 -16.81 34.72
CA LEU A 212 9.21 -15.56 33.94
C LEU A 212 9.56 -15.82 32.48
N ILE A 213 10.30 -16.90 32.25
CA ILE A 213 10.90 -17.27 30.97
C ILE A 213 10.07 -18.36 30.29
N THR A 214 9.48 -19.26 31.09
CA THR A 214 8.54 -20.28 30.65
C THR A 214 7.11 -19.83 30.89
N MET A 215 6.55 -19.10 29.94
CA MET A 215 5.11 -18.92 29.92
C MET A 215 4.40 -20.24 29.62
N PRO A 216 3.25 -20.53 30.25
CA PRO A 216 2.52 -21.77 29.98
C PRO A 216 2.25 -21.94 28.50
N GLU A 217 2.32 -23.16 28.00
CA GLU A 217 2.02 -23.51 26.59
C GLU A 217 0.62 -23.09 26.14
N SER A 218 -0.27 -22.76 27.08
CA SER A 218 -1.61 -22.24 26.83
C SER A 218 -1.69 -20.78 26.39
N ASP A 219 -0.63 -19.98 26.58
CA ASP A 219 -0.54 -18.60 26.11
C ASP A 219 0.44 -18.48 24.94
N ASN A 220 0.03 -18.98 23.80
CA ASN A 220 0.83 -19.01 22.58
C ASN A 220 1.35 -17.64 22.12
N SER A 221 0.68 -16.55 22.44
CA SER A 221 1.04 -15.23 21.90
C SER A 221 2.28 -14.64 22.58
N THR A 222 2.40 -14.78 23.89
CA THR A 222 3.53 -14.24 24.65
C THR A 222 4.75 -15.16 24.57
N TYR A 223 4.54 -16.48 24.54
CA TYR A 223 5.59 -17.47 24.36
C TYR A 223 6.31 -17.31 23.01
N VAL A 224 5.56 -17.05 21.94
CA VAL A 224 6.12 -16.82 20.60
C VAL A 224 7.03 -15.59 20.57
N ALA A 225 6.71 -14.50 21.30
CA ALA A 225 7.56 -13.31 21.32
C ALA A 225 8.92 -13.56 21.97
N PHE A 226 8.90 -14.16 23.15
CA PHE A 226 10.12 -14.42 23.90
C PHE A 226 11.03 -15.42 23.17
N ASN A 227 10.47 -16.43 22.50
CA ASN A 227 11.24 -17.47 21.83
C ASN A 227 11.74 -17.10 20.42
N ASN A 228 11.23 -16.02 19.83
CA ASN A 228 11.52 -15.69 18.42
C ASN A 228 12.48 -14.50 18.22
N THR A 229 13.01 -13.89 19.29
CA THR A 229 13.81 -12.66 19.15
C THR A 229 15.09 -12.89 18.34
N ARG A 230 15.79 -13.99 18.51
CA ARG A 230 16.95 -14.35 17.65
C ARG A 230 16.55 -14.60 16.21
N GLN A 231 15.45 -15.30 15.99
CA GLN A 231 14.91 -15.50 14.65
C GLN A 231 14.51 -14.16 14.03
N ASN A 232 13.89 -13.29 14.79
CA ASN A 232 13.51 -11.95 14.38
C ASN A 232 14.74 -11.10 14.04
N ASP A 233 15.79 -11.12 14.88
CA ASP A 233 17.05 -10.43 14.61
C ASP A 233 17.76 -11.03 13.38
N GLY A 234 17.69 -12.34 13.19
CA GLY A 234 18.18 -13.01 11.98
C GLY A 234 17.44 -12.53 10.72
N GLN A 235 16.13 -12.31 10.79
CA GLN A 235 15.34 -11.74 9.69
C GLN A 235 15.72 -10.29 9.39
N LEU A 236 15.94 -9.45 10.42
CA LEU A 236 16.44 -8.09 10.24
C LEU A 236 17.81 -8.07 9.57
N LYS A 237 18.74 -8.89 10.07
CA LYS A 237 20.08 -9.02 9.50
C LYS A 237 20.01 -9.46 8.04
N TRP A 238 19.18 -10.47 7.74
CA TRP A 238 18.98 -10.93 6.38
C TRP A 238 18.43 -9.84 5.47
N TRP A 239 17.51 -9.01 5.96
CA TRP A 239 16.95 -7.88 5.19
C TRP A 239 18.04 -6.87 4.83
N TYR A 240 18.86 -6.43 5.82
CA TYR A 240 19.94 -5.47 5.59
C TYR A 240 21.07 -6.03 4.70
N GLU A 241 21.41 -7.30 4.86
CA GLU A 241 22.56 -7.90 4.16
C GLU A 241 22.20 -8.51 2.81
N LYS A 242 20.94 -8.85 2.56
CA LYS A 242 20.52 -9.58 1.36
C LYS A 242 19.36 -8.93 0.62
N ALA A 243 18.19 -8.73 1.27
CA ALA A 243 16.98 -8.32 0.57
C ALA A 243 17.07 -6.89 0.01
N GLU A 244 17.41 -5.91 0.84
CA GLU A 244 17.60 -4.52 0.41
C GLU A 244 18.72 -4.38 -0.62
N PRO A 245 19.96 -4.89 -0.42
CA PRO A 245 21.03 -4.78 -1.41
C PRO A 245 20.69 -5.43 -2.75
N ARG A 246 19.96 -6.56 -2.74
CA ARG A 246 19.52 -7.24 -3.96
C ARG A 246 18.59 -6.36 -4.79
N LEU A 247 17.54 -5.81 -4.16
CA LEU A 247 16.59 -4.93 -4.85
C LEU A 247 17.29 -3.69 -5.40
N ARG A 248 18.16 -3.04 -4.59
CA ARG A 248 18.92 -1.86 -5.03
C ARG A 248 19.86 -2.18 -6.17
N SER A 249 20.54 -3.33 -6.14
CA SER A 249 21.45 -3.77 -7.20
C SER A 249 20.71 -4.01 -8.52
N ALA A 250 19.57 -4.74 -8.47
CA ALA A 250 18.76 -4.98 -9.64
C ALA A 250 18.22 -3.66 -10.22
N THR A 251 17.76 -2.75 -9.37
CA THR A 251 17.27 -1.44 -9.82
C THR A 251 18.38 -0.59 -10.43
N SER A 252 19.58 -0.56 -9.81
CA SER A 252 20.70 0.22 -10.31
C SER A 252 21.21 -0.28 -11.67
N LYS A 253 21.21 -1.59 -11.89
CA LYS A 253 21.59 -2.21 -13.17
C LYS A 253 20.81 -1.62 -14.36
N TRP A 254 19.52 -1.33 -14.17
CA TRP A 254 18.63 -0.85 -15.22
C TRP A 254 18.43 0.66 -15.24
N ARG A 255 18.80 1.37 -14.18
CA ARG A 255 18.63 2.82 -14.06
C ARG A 255 19.48 3.61 -15.05
N ASP A 256 20.70 3.15 -15.30
CA ASP A 256 21.69 3.88 -16.09
C ASP A 256 21.62 3.55 -17.59
N ILE A 257 20.59 2.80 -18.01
CA ILE A 257 20.39 2.47 -19.42
C ILE A 257 19.78 3.67 -20.14
N GLU A 258 20.41 4.09 -21.26
CA GLU A 258 19.79 5.05 -22.15
C GLU A 258 18.64 4.39 -22.92
N LEU A 259 17.40 4.74 -22.57
CA LEU A 259 16.21 4.07 -23.07
C LEU A 259 16.07 4.14 -24.59
N SER A 260 16.52 5.24 -25.20
CA SER A 260 16.49 5.42 -26.66
C SER A 260 17.38 4.43 -27.41
N ASP A 261 18.48 4.00 -26.81
CA ASP A 261 19.51 3.15 -27.40
C ASP A 261 19.25 1.65 -27.13
N ALA A 262 18.56 1.33 -26.03
CA ALA A 262 18.20 -0.03 -25.68
C ALA A 262 17.28 -0.66 -26.74
N ASN A 263 17.49 -1.93 -27.08
CA ASN A 263 16.57 -2.65 -27.96
C ASN A 263 15.31 -3.12 -27.20
N ASP A 264 14.29 -3.57 -27.94
CA ASP A 264 12.99 -3.95 -27.37
C ASP A 264 13.09 -5.14 -26.41
N GLU A 265 13.96 -6.12 -26.71
CA GLU A 265 14.20 -7.29 -25.86
C GLU A 265 14.90 -6.90 -24.55
N GLU A 266 15.84 -5.97 -24.61
CA GLU A 266 16.49 -5.40 -23.42
C GLU A 266 15.49 -4.68 -22.52
N LEU A 267 14.63 -3.84 -23.10
CA LEU A 267 13.58 -3.15 -22.33
C LEU A 267 12.64 -4.16 -21.64
N LEU A 268 12.20 -5.19 -22.38
CA LEU A 268 11.34 -6.23 -21.83
C LEU A 268 12.04 -7.05 -20.75
N ALA A 269 13.32 -7.36 -20.91
CA ALA A 269 14.11 -8.06 -19.89
C ALA A 269 14.22 -7.24 -18.61
N GLY A 270 14.46 -5.94 -18.70
CA GLY A 270 14.48 -5.03 -17.54
C GLY A 270 13.14 -4.94 -16.84
N ILE A 271 12.05 -4.73 -17.57
CA ILE A 271 10.68 -4.72 -17.03
C ILE A 271 10.39 -6.02 -16.29
N THR A 272 10.76 -7.16 -16.89
CA THR A 272 10.53 -8.49 -16.33
C THR A 272 11.35 -8.70 -15.05
N GLU A 273 12.65 -8.41 -15.07
CA GLU A 273 13.52 -8.56 -13.91
C GLU A 273 13.05 -7.69 -12.74
N LEU A 274 12.78 -6.40 -12.99
CA LEU A 274 12.38 -5.47 -11.95
C LEU A 274 11.02 -5.83 -11.33
N GLY A 275 10.05 -6.24 -12.14
CA GLY A 275 8.74 -6.66 -11.64
C GLY A 275 8.82 -7.92 -10.75
N ILE A 276 9.67 -8.88 -11.10
CA ILE A 276 9.91 -10.09 -10.30
C ILE A 276 10.67 -9.76 -9.02
N GLU A 277 11.71 -8.94 -9.08
CA GLU A 277 12.56 -8.60 -7.93
C GLU A 277 11.78 -7.85 -6.85
N GLU A 278 10.85 -6.97 -7.21
CA GLU A 278 9.95 -6.33 -6.23
C GLU A 278 9.05 -7.35 -5.52
N GLY A 279 8.45 -8.28 -6.25
CA GLY A 279 7.66 -9.33 -5.65
C GLY A 279 8.50 -10.26 -4.77
N TYR A 280 9.71 -10.61 -5.22
CA TYR A 280 10.67 -11.36 -4.42
C TYR A 280 11.06 -10.60 -3.15
N TYR A 281 11.36 -9.30 -3.25
CA TYR A 281 11.66 -8.44 -2.11
C TYR A 281 10.54 -8.49 -1.06
N TRP A 282 9.28 -8.34 -1.49
CA TRP A 282 8.15 -8.39 -0.58
C TRP A 282 8.02 -9.74 0.12
N SER A 283 8.13 -10.86 -0.62
CA SER A 283 7.83 -12.20 -0.09
C SER A 283 9.00 -12.87 0.63
N SER A 284 10.25 -12.54 0.28
CA SER A 284 11.42 -13.25 0.83
C SER A 284 11.90 -12.72 2.18
N GLY A 285 11.71 -11.44 2.46
CA GLY A 285 12.24 -10.84 3.69
C GLY A 285 11.35 -9.79 4.28
N SER A 286 10.80 -8.94 3.43
CA SER A 286 10.00 -7.79 3.85
C SER A 286 8.71 -8.21 4.54
N GLY A 287 8.01 -9.23 4.02
CA GLY A 287 6.81 -9.78 4.65
C GLY A 287 7.08 -10.35 6.04
N HIS A 288 8.25 -10.95 6.28
CA HIS A 288 8.64 -11.47 7.59
C HIS A 288 8.94 -10.33 8.57
N THR A 289 9.66 -9.29 8.14
CA THR A 289 9.94 -8.12 9.00
C THR A 289 8.66 -7.38 9.40
N PHE A 290 7.69 -7.27 8.47
CA PHE A 290 6.34 -6.79 8.79
C PHE A 290 5.65 -7.67 9.83
N GLY A 291 5.73 -9.00 9.67
CA GLY A 291 5.18 -9.96 10.62
C GLY A 291 5.73 -9.81 12.03
N VAL A 292 7.03 -9.55 12.14
CA VAL A 292 7.70 -9.34 13.43
C VAL A 292 7.21 -8.06 14.11
N ALA A 293 7.20 -6.95 13.40
CA ALA A 293 6.68 -5.68 13.93
C ALA A 293 5.22 -5.80 14.39
N LYS A 294 4.40 -6.48 13.56
CA LYS A 294 3.02 -6.76 13.91
C LYS A 294 2.89 -7.62 15.16
N SER A 295 3.57 -8.74 15.20
CA SER A 295 3.49 -9.69 16.30
C SER A 295 3.85 -9.04 17.64
N THR A 296 4.89 -8.23 17.69
CA THR A 296 5.33 -7.55 18.91
C THR A 296 4.37 -6.43 19.35
N ASP A 297 3.76 -5.71 18.42
CA ASP A 297 2.70 -4.73 18.73
C ASP A 297 1.43 -5.43 19.23
N ASP A 298 0.96 -6.48 18.55
CA ASP A 298 -0.21 -7.26 18.97
C ASP A 298 -0.04 -7.84 20.38
N GLN A 299 1.16 -8.27 20.74
CA GLN A 299 1.46 -8.81 22.06
C GLN A 299 1.47 -7.74 23.14
N LEU A 300 2.00 -6.55 22.85
CA LEU A 300 1.91 -5.42 23.73
C LEU A 300 0.43 -5.04 23.95
N GLN A 301 -0.36 -5.00 22.87
CA GLN A 301 -1.79 -4.68 22.93
C GLN A 301 -2.58 -5.73 23.71
N ALA A 302 -2.29 -7.02 23.51
CA ALA A 302 -2.93 -8.11 24.23
C ALA A 302 -2.64 -8.01 25.74
N PHE A 303 -1.37 -7.81 26.10
CA PHE A 303 -0.96 -7.62 27.48
C PHE A 303 -1.71 -6.45 28.15
N LEU A 304 -1.76 -5.29 27.51
CA LEU A 304 -2.47 -4.12 28.04
C LEU A 304 -3.95 -4.41 28.29
N ARG A 305 -4.62 -5.11 27.36
CA ARG A 305 -6.04 -5.46 27.46
C ARG A 305 -6.32 -6.50 28.55
N GLU A 306 -5.45 -7.48 28.70
CA GLU A 306 -5.61 -8.58 29.68
C GLU A 306 -5.27 -8.13 31.10
N THR A 307 -4.21 -7.33 31.25
CA THR A 307 -3.74 -6.87 32.56
C THR A 307 -4.52 -5.64 33.06
N LEU A 308 -4.99 -4.78 32.12
CA LEU A 308 -5.64 -3.51 32.44
C LEU A 308 -6.99 -3.37 31.71
N PRO A 309 -7.95 -4.32 31.89
CA PRO A 309 -9.20 -4.36 31.11
C PRO A 309 -10.09 -3.13 31.31
N ASP A 310 -10.03 -2.50 32.48
CA ASP A 310 -10.82 -1.31 32.82
C ASP A 310 -10.16 0.01 32.35
N GLN A 311 -8.96 -0.07 31.82
CA GLN A 311 -8.21 1.08 31.31
C GLN A 311 -8.19 1.05 29.76
N ASN A 312 -8.35 2.20 29.13
CA ASN A 312 -8.36 2.31 27.67
C ASN A 312 -6.94 2.51 27.11
N PHE A 313 -5.97 1.69 27.54
CA PHE A 313 -4.63 1.74 26.95
C PHE A 313 -4.58 1.01 25.62
N ILE A 314 -3.97 1.66 24.64
CA ILE A 314 -3.63 1.05 23.35
C ILE A 314 -2.12 1.12 23.13
N SER A 315 -1.55 0.09 22.49
CA SER A 315 -0.11 -0.01 22.22
C SER A 315 0.44 1.21 21.47
N GLY A 316 -0.35 1.77 20.56
CA GLY A 316 0.00 2.96 19.80
C GLY A 316 0.37 4.18 20.65
N GLN A 317 -0.17 4.33 21.87
CA GLN A 317 0.17 5.43 22.78
C GLN A 317 1.63 5.38 23.25
N PHE A 318 2.21 4.19 23.29
CA PHE A 318 3.60 3.93 23.70
C PHE A 318 4.58 3.84 22.54
N LEU A 319 4.07 3.64 21.31
CA LEU A 319 4.85 3.50 20.08
C LEU A 319 4.88 4.79 19.23
N THR A 320 4.34 5.88 19.75
CA THR A 320 4.31 7.19 19.06
C THR A 320 5.62 7.96 19.23
N GLY A 321 5.91 8.87 18.29
CA GLY A 321 7.10 9.75 18.32
C GLY A 321 8.42 9.01 18.08
N ILE A 322 8.39 7.94 17.31
CA ILE A 322 9.58 7.22 16.82
C ILE A 322 10.01 7.85 15.50
N LYS A 323 11.32 8.02 15.31
CA LYS A 323 11.86 8.53 14.04
C LYS A 323 11.56 7.55 12.90
N SER A 324 11.02 8.06 11.77
CA SER A 324 10.67 7.26 10.60
C SER A 324 11.07 7.97 9.30
N LYS A 325 11.16 7.23 8.19
CA LYS A 325 11.38 7.80 6.85
C LYS A 325 10.30 8.78 6.43
N THR A 326 9.08 8.53 6.88
CA THR A 326 7.93 9.41 6.72
C THR A 326 8.16 10.78 7.37
N MET A 327 8.66 10.79 8.61
CA MET A 327 8.99 12.01 9.33
C MET A 327 10.16 12.76 8.66
N ASP A 328 11.18 12.04 8.19
CA ASP A 328 12.32 12.63 7.47
C ASP A 328 11.82 13.29 6.16
N ALA A 329 10.97 12.62 5.37
CA ALA A 329 10.41 13.19 4.16
C ALA A 329 9.60 14.47 4.43
N ASN A 330 8.78 14.45 5.49
CA ASN A 330 8.00 15.60 5.89
C ASN A 330 8.87 16.79 6.35
N ALA A 331 9.97 16.52 7.06
CA ALA A 331 10.94 17.54 7.45
C ALA A 331 11.61 18.18 6.22
N HIS A 332 12.05 17.39 5.25
CA HIS A 332 12.62 17.92 4.00
C HIS A 332 11.60 18.77 3.21
N LEU A 333 10.33 18.33 3.15
CA LEU A 333 9.30 19.14 2.48
C LEU A 333 9.03 20.46 3.22
N PHE A 334 9.09 20.44 4.56
CA PHE A 334 9.01 21.66 5.35
C PHE A 334 10.18 22.61 5.04
N GLU A 335 11.41 22.12 4.90
CA GLU A 335 12.54 22.94 4.50
C GLU A 335 12.31 23.61 3.13
N ILE A 336 11.75 22.87 2.17
CA ILE A 336 11.34 23.44 0.87
C ILE A 336 10.31 24.54 1.05
N SER A 337 9.32 24.36 1.92
CA SER A 337 8.34 25.39 2.22
C SER A 337 8.97 26.68 2.79
N GLN A 338 10.04 26.55 3.60
CA GLN A 338 10.78 27.69 4.12
C GLN A 338 11.58 28.41 3.03
N LEU A 339 12.09 27.69 2.00
CA LEU A 339 12.70 28.32 0.83
C LEU A 339 11.68 29.16 0.05
N VAL A 340 10.50 28.60 -0.20
CA VAL A 340 9.39 29.32 -0.87
C VAL A 340 9.00 30.59 -0.11
N ARG A 341 8.94 30.52 1.22
CA ARG A 341 8.53 31.63 2.09
C ARG A 341 9.49 32.84 2.09
N LYS A 342 10.72 32.66 1.61
CA LYS A 342 11.69 33.77 1.51
C LYS A 342 11.31 34.83 0.46
N ASP A 343 10.46 34.44 -0.51
CA ASP A 343 10.09 35.30 -1.64
C ASP A 343 8.55 35.36 -1.79
N PRO A 344 7.94 36.55 -1.62
CA PRO A 344 6.48 36.72 -1.77
C PRO A 344 5.93 36.34 -3.15
N ASP A 345 6.71 36.50 -4.22
CA ASP A 345 6.30 36.13 -5.57
C ASP A 345 6.27 34.60 -5.72
N LEU A 346 7.24 33.87 -5.10
CA LEU A 346 7.22 32.42 -5.05
C LEU A 346 6.06 31.88 -4.20
N ILE A 347 5.72 32.53 -3.08
CA ILE A 347 4.52 32.21 -2.28
C ILE A 347 3.29 32.30 -3.18
N TYR A 348 3.14 33.41 -3.90
CA TYR A 348 2.01 33.61 -4.80
C TYR A 348 1.96 32.50 -5.88
N ILE A 349 3.06 32.24 -6.58
CA ILE A 349 3.15 31.20 -7.62
C ILE A 349 2.75 29.85 -7.07
N VAL A 350 3.29 29.43 -5.93
CA VAL A 350 3.01 28.11 -5.33
C VAL A 350 1.55 28.00 -4.94
N LEU A 351 0.95 29.04 -4.34
CA LEU A 351 -0.43 28.97 -3.84
C LEU A 351 -1.50 29.05 -4.94
N VAL A 352 -1.23 29.77 -6.04
CA VAL A 352 -2.24 30.02 -7.10
C VAL A 352 -2.17 29.00 -8.21
N THR A 353 -0.97 28.45 -8.50
CA THR A 353 -0.81 27.50 -9.61
C THR A 353 -1.41 26.14 -9.25
N PRO A 354 -2.31 25.54 -10.05
CA PRO A 354 -2.76 24.18 -9.80
C PRO A 354 -1.61 23.18 -9.77
N SER A 355 -1.67 22.18 -8.88
CA SER A 355 -0.56 21.24 -8.61
C SER A 355 0.00 20.55 -9.87
N PRO A 356 -0.79 20.09 -10.86
CA PRO A 356 -0.25 19.48 -12.07
C PRO A 356 0.65 20.40 -12.91
N PHE A 357 0.50 21.72 -12.79
CA PHE A 357 1.25 22.71 -13.58
C PHE A 357 2.35 23.40 -12.79
N LEU A 358 2.46 23.11 -11.49
CA LEU A 358 3.33 23.88 -10.59
C LEU A 358 4.82 23.68 -10.91
N MET A 359 5.24 22.43 -11.19
CA MET A 359 6.64 22.15 -11.51
C MET A 359 7.11 22.88 -12.75
N ASP A 360 6.32 22.86 -13.82
CA ASP A 360 6.65 23.58 -15.07
C ASP A 360 6.70 25.10 -14.82
N LYS A 361 5.79 25.62 -14.01
CA LYS A 361 5.78 27.04 -13.67
C LYS A 361 7.05 27.45 -12.90
N LEU A 362 7.46 26.65 -11.91
CA LEU A 362 8.67 26.89 -11.13
C LEU A 362 9.94 26.77 -11.98
N ARG A 363 10.04 25.75 -12.85
CA ARG A 363 11.20 25.55 -13.75
C ARG A 363 11.41 26.71 -14.72
N ASN A 364 10.34 27.37 -15.12
CA ASN A 364 10.41 28.53 -16.02
C ASN A 364 10.65 29.86 -15.28
N ASP A 365 10.76 29.86 -13.96
CA ASP A 365 11.04 31.07 -13.16
C ASP A 365 12.47 31.07 -12.62
N PRO A 366 13.34 32.01 -13.04
CA PRO A 366 14.72 32.10 -12.55
C PRO A 366 14.84 32.28 -11.02
N ALA A 367 13.85 32.92 -10.37
CA ALA A 367 13.82 33.10 -8.92
C ALA A 367 13.58 31.78 -8.17
N ALA A 368 12.91 30.81 -8.81
CA ALA A 368 12.56 29.52 -8.23
C ALA A 368 13.70 28.47 -8.33
N LYS A 369 14.89 28.81 -8.83
CA LYS A 369 15.96 27.82 -9.09
C LYS A 369 16.37 27.01 -7.85
N GLU A 370 16.46 27.65 -6.69
CA GLU A 370 16.81 26.96 -5.43
C GLU A 370 15.67 26.02 -4.99
N VAL A 371 14.43 26.49 -5.08
CA VAL A 371 13.23 25.70 -4.76
C VAL A 371 13.08 24.52 -5.71
N THR A 372 13.26 24.72 -7.00
CA THR A 372 13.18 23.67 -8.03
C THR A 372 14.23 22.58 -7.78
N LYS A 373 15.48 22.99 -7.50
CA LYS A 373 16.52 22.03 -7.15
C LYS A 373 16.17 21.22 -5.89
N ALA A 374 15.69 21.89 -4.85
CA ALA A 374 15.30 21.20 -3.60
C ALA A 374 14.14 20.22 -3.83
N ILE A 375 13.19 20.54 -4.73
CA ILE A 375 12.11 19.63 -5.12
C ILE A 375 12.69 18.42 -5.91
N ASP A 376 13.62 18.67 -6.85
CA ASP A 376 14.24 17.57 -7.62
C ASP A 376 15.06 16.66 -6.68
N ASP A 377 15.81 17.19 -5.73
CA ASP A 377 16.55 16.44 -4.72
C ASP A 377 15.59 15.62 -3.82
N TYR A 378 14.45 16.20 -3.44
CA TYR A 378 13.38 15.49 -2.70
C TYR A 378 12.80 14.34 -3.51
N LEU A 379 12.43 14.56 -4.77
CA LEU A 379 11.87 13.52 -5.65
C LEU A 379 12.89 12.41 -5.93
N GLN A 380 14.18 12.71 -5.99
CA GLN A 380 15.21 11.69 -6.11
C GLN A 380 15.27 10.76 -4.90
N LEU A 381 15.04 11.27 -3.69
CA LEU A 381 15.08 10.48 -2.45
C LEU A 381 13.77 9.72 -2.19
N TYR A 382 12.62 10.36 -2.39
CA TYR A 382 11.31 9.87 -1.96
C TYR A 382 10.34 9.59 -3.11
N GLY A 383 10.63 10.07 -4.31
CA GLY A 383 9.70 10.09 -5.43
C GLY A 383 9.40 8.73 -6.07
N HIS A 384 10.13 7.67 -5.71
CA HIS A 384 9.84 6.30 -6.16
C HIS A 384 8.53 5.75 -5.58
N GLN A 385 8.03 6.32 -4.49
CA GLN A 385 6.78 5.88 -3.86
C GLN A 385 5.60 6.07 -4.81
N GLY A 386 4.85 4.98 -5.01
CA GLY A 386 3.65 4.96 -5.83
C GLY A 386 2.37 5.17 -5.02
N TYR A 387 1.30 5.56 -5.72
CA TYR A 387 -0.03 5.66 -5.12
C TYR A 387 -0.72 4.29 -4.97
N SER A 388 -0.19 3.25 -5.57
CA SER A 388 -0.58 1.85 -5.47
C SER A 388 0.64 0.97 -5.62
N MET A 389 0.57 -0.27 -5.10
CA MET A 389 1.60 -1.28 -5.39
C MET A 389 1.59 -1.72 -6.85
N ASP A 390 0.44 -1.72 -7.52
CA ASP A 390 0.36 -1.99 -8.95
C ASP A 390 1.06 -0.88 -9.73
N PHE A 391 2.10 -1.23 -10.48
CA PHE A 391 2.91 -0.29 -11.26
C PHE A 391 2.16 0.37 -12.43
N ILE A 392 0.88 0.09 -12.63
CA ILE A 392 0.03 0.88 -13.52
C ILE A 392 -0.18 2.30 -12.98
N ALA A 393 -0.17 2.47 -11.66
CA ALA A 393 -0.25 3.77 -11.02
C ALA A 393 1.08 4.54 -11.14
N PRO A 394 1.06 5.85 -11.36
CA PRO A 394 2.27 6.65 -11.42
C PRO A 394 3.00 6.69 -10.07
N THR A 395 4.30 6.92 -10.12
CA THR A 395 5.11 7.29 -8.97
C THR A 395 5.05 8.80 -8.71
N GLN A 396 5.50 9.25 -7.53
CA GLN A 396 5.54 10.70 -7.25
C GLN A 396 6.53 11.48 -8.15
N ILE A 397 7.53 10.80 -8.76
CA ILE A 397 8.41 11.43 -9.76
C ILE A 397 7.59 11.81 -11.00
N GLU A 398 6.66 10.94 -11.42
CA GLU A 398 5.84 11.15 -12.60
C GLU A 398 4.66 12.08 -12.33
N GLU A 399 4.07 11.98 -11.13
CA GLU A 399 2.88 12.74 -10.74
C GLU A 399 3.07 13.34 -9.32
N PRO A 400 3.77 14.48 -9.20
CA PRO A 400 4.10 15.10 -7.91
C PRO A 400 2.95 15.94 -7.30
N SER A 401 1.73 15.85 -7.81
CA SER A 401 0.60 16.69 -7.36
C SER A 401 0.34 16.59 -5.85
N ALA A 402 0.48 15.40 -5.27
CA ALA A 402 0.34 15.18 -3.82
C ALA A 402 1.40 15.96 -3.02
N LEU A 403 2.65 15.91 -3.47
CA LEU A 403 3.75 16.69 -2.91
C LEU A 403 3.42 18.19 -2.91
N PHE A 404 2.92 18.69 -4.03
CA PHE A 404 2.59 20.11 -4.18
C PHE A 404 1.39 20.53 -3.35
N ALA A 405 0.36 19.69 -3.23
CA ALA A 405 -0.77 19.96 -2.35
C ALA A 405 -0.29 20.17 -0.89
N THR A 406 0.59 19.30 -0.42
CA THR A 406 1.18 19.43 0.92
C THR A 406 2.09 20.64 1.05
N LEU A 407 2.96 20.90 0.07
CA LEU A 407 3.79 22.08 0.05
C LEU A 407 2.97 23.38 0.15
N LYS A 408 1.88 23.48 -0.60
CA LYS A 408 0.92 24.59 -0.51
C LYS A 408 0.34 24.75 0.89
N GLY A 409 -0.07 23.64 1.50
CA GLY A 409 -0.56 23.63 2.87
C GLY A 409 0.50 24.15 3.85
N MET A 410 1.73 23.67 3.77
CA MET A 410 2.84 24.12 4.61
C MET A 410 3.20 25.58 4.35
N VAL A 411 3.05 26.08 3.12
CA VAL A 411 3.27 27.51 2.79
C VAL A 411 2.15 28.40 3.35
N ARG A 412 0.89 27.89 3.44
CA ARG A 412 -0.25 28.63 4.02
C ARG A 412 -0.20 28.68 5.54
N ASP A 413 0.17 27.60 6.20
CA ASP A 413 0.18 27.50 7.66
C ASP A 413 1.55 27.89 8.22
N ASP A 414 1.64 29.14 8.70
CA ASP A 414 2.87 29.70 9.30
C ASP A 414 3.18 29.14 10.70
N LYS A 415 2.22 28.43 11.32
CA LYS A 415 2.37 27.83 12.65
C LYS A 415 2.84 26.37 12.60
N TYR A 416 2.72 25.74 11.42
CA TYR A 416 3.16 24.36 11.27
C TYR A 416 4.68 24.27 11.39
N HIS A 417 5.14 23.35 12.25
CA HIS A 417 6.55 22.99 12.37
C HIS A 417 6.67 21.51 12.78
N PRO A 418 7.42 20.67 12.05
CA PRO A 418 7.54 19.24 12.34
C PRO A 418 8.03 18.93 13.76
N ASP A 419 8.95 19.74 14.31
CA ASP A 419 9.44 19.57 15.67
C ASP A 419 8.34 19.73 16.74
N ASN A 420 7.36 20.59 16.51
CA ASN A 420 6.26 20.78 17.45
C ASN A 420 5.41 19.50 17.54
N GLN A 421 5.21 18.84 16.40
CA GLN A 421 4.50 17.57 16.33
C GLN A 421 5.28 16.47 17.03
N ALA A 422 6.59 16.36 16.77
CA ALA A 422 7.47 15.39 17.43
C ALA A 422 7.49 15.60 18.96
N LYS A 423 7.54 16.85 19.44
CA LYS A 423 7.46 17.17 20.87
C LYS A 423 6.13 16.76 21.49
N LYS A 424 5.02 17.06 20.80
CA LYS A 424 3.66 16.69 21.25
C LYS A 424 3.51 15.18 21.40
N THR A 425 3.95 14.41 20.40
CA THR A 425 3.86 12.95 20.44
C THR A 425 4.79 12.34 21.49
N ALA A 426 5.99 12.90 21.69
CA ALA A 426 6.89 12.49 22.77
C ALA A 426 6.30 12.78 24.16
N GLN A 427 5.63 13.91 24.33
CA GLN A 427 4.95 14.26 25.58
C GLN A 427 3.80 13.27 25.87
N ILE A 428 2.93 12.98 24.91
CA ILE A 428 1.85 11.99 25.06
C ILE A 428 2.42 10.64 25.51
N ARG A 429 3.50 10.17 24.89
CA ARG A 429 4.16 8.93 25.28
C ARG A 429 4.68 8.99 26.71
N GLN A 430 5.33 10.08 27.13
CA GLN A 430 5.82 10.23 28.50
C GLN A 430 4.70 10.24 29.53
N GLU A 431 3.60 10.94 29.25
CA GLU A 431 2.41 10.97 30.11
C GLU A 431 1.83 9.55 30.28
N LYS A 432 1.69 8.80 29.18
CA LYS A 432 1.19 7.41 29.22
C LYS A 432 2.15 6.45 29.92
N MET A 433 3.45 6.63 29.72
CA MET A 433 4.46 5.87 30.49
C MET A 433 4.37 6.15 31.99
N HIS A 434 4.15 7.39 32.38
CA HIS A 434 3.97 7.76 33.76
C HIS A 434 2.67 7.19 34.34
N GLU A 435 1.54 7.28 33.61
CA GLU A 435 0.27 6.68 34.04
C GLU A 435 0.44 5.18 34.33
N ILE A 436 1.01 4.43 33.38
CA ILE A 436 1.12 2.98 33.51
C ILE A 436 2.12 2.58 34.62
N SER A 437 3.18 3.36 34.86
CA SER A 437 4.13 3.12 35.96
C SER A 437 3.52 3.33 37.34
N ASN A 438 2.45 4.09 37.44
CA ASN A 438 1.70 4.27 38.69
C ASN A 438 0.67 3.15 38.96
N ILE A 439 0.32 2.37 37.90
CA ILE A 439 -0.67 1.29 37.98
C ILE A 439 0.03 -0.06 38.09
N LEU A 440 1.00 -0.33 37.26
CA LEU A 440 1.74 -1.60 37.22
C LEU A 440 2.94 -1.57 38.18
N SER A 441 3.20 -2.69 38.82
CA SER A 441 4.36 -2.85 39.71
C SER A 441 4.97 -4.27 39.58
N GLY A 442 6.19 -4.42 40.03
CA GLY A 442 6.87 -5.72 40.10
C GLY A 442 6.92 -6.44 38.74
N LEU A 443 6.42 -7.67 38.73
CA LEU A 443 6.45 -8.54 37.51
C LEU A 443 5.69 -7.93 36.33
N GLU A 444 4.48 -7.44 36.57
CA GLU A 444 3.63 -6.88 35.50
C GLU A 444 4.27 -5.65 34.85
N TYR A 445 4.89 -4.77 35.64
CA TYR A 445 5.61 -3.62 35.13
C TYR A 445 6.79 -4.02 34.23
N TRP A 446 7.59 -5.02 34.62
CA TRP A 446 8.72 -5.46 33.83
C TRP A 446 8.31 -6.28 32.61
N GLN A 447 7.21 -7.02 32.68
CA GLN A 447 6.61 -7.66 31.51
C GLN A 447 6.11 -6.63 30.49
N PHE A 448 5.48 -5.56 30.96
CA PHE A 448 5.13 -4.42 30.09
C PHE A 448 6.36 -3.78 29.45
N ARG A 449 7.36 -3.45 30.26
CA ARG A 449 8.61 -2.81 29.77
C ARG A 449 9.32 -3.66 28.74
N PHE A 450 9.38 -4.96 28.93
CA PHE A 450 10.00 -5.88 27.99
C PHE A 450 9.23 -5.96 26.66
N ARG A 451 7.90 -6.09 26.70
CA ARG A 451 7.07 -6.11 25.49
C ARG A 451 7.15 -4.77 24.73
N LEU A 452 7.16 -3.68 25.47
CA LEU A 452 7.35 -2.35 24.88
C LEU A 452 8.72 -2.23 24.20
N TRP A 453 9.78 -2.73 24.84
CA TRP A 453 11.12 -2.72 24.26
C TRP A 453 11.18 -3.54 22.96
N LEU A 454 10.56 -4.73 22.93
CA LEU A 454 10.46 -5.55 21.72
C LEU A 454 9.66 -4.81 20.62
N ALA A 455 8.51 -4.27 20.95
CA ALA A 455 7.68 -3.54 20.00
C ALA A 455 8.43 -2.31 19.42
N LEU A 456 9.13 -1.54 20.27
CA LEU A 456 9.97 -0.41 19.83
C LEU A 456 11.13 -0.89 18.95
N LYS A 457 11.80 -1.99 19.31
CA LYS A 457 12.94 -2.54 18.57
C LYS A 457 12.57 -2.92 17.14
N TYR A 458 11.38 -3.47 16.91
CA TYR A 458 10.99 -3.96 15.58
C TYR A 458 10.08 -3.01 14.81
N ASN A 459 9.44 -2.06 15.47
CA ASN A 459 8.49 -1.16 14.78
C ASN A 459 9.16 -0.27 13.74
N PHE A 460 10.38 0.23 14.00
CA PHE A 460 11.08 1.11 13.07
C PHE A 460 11.42 0.43 11.73
N ILE A 461 11.76 -0.89 11.76
CA ILE A 461 12.16 -1.62 10.55
C ILE A 461 11.02 -1.72 9.55
N ARG A 462 9.78 -1.72 10.02
CA ARG A 462 8.61 -1.76 9.17
C ARG A 462 8.56 -0.58 8.20
N GLU A 463 8.85 0.63 8.70
CA GLU A 463 8.87 1.83 7.86
C GLU A 463 10.05 1.83 6.88
N GLU A 464 11.22 1.33 7.29
CA GLU A 464 12.37 1.15 6.41
C GLU A 464 12.07 0.17 5.27
N VAL A 465 11.39 -0.93 5.58
CA VAL A 465 10.97 -1.93 4.60
C VAL A 465 9.91 -1.38 3.66
N ALA A 466 8.88 -0.71 4.22
CA ALA A 466 7.81 -0.12 3.43
C ALA A 466 8.29 1.02 2.53
N PHE A 467 9.31 1.75 2.96
CA PHE A 467 9.92 2.81 2.18
C PHE A 467 10.44 2.34 0.82
N LEU A 468 10.89 1.09 0.74
CA LEU A 468 11.41 0.50 -0.50
C LEU A 468 10.35 -0.21 -1.35
N PHE A 469 9.09 -0.23 -0.95
CA PHE A 469 8.03 -0.76 -1.81
C PHE A 469 7.85 0.10 -3.06
N GLY A 470 7.91 -0.55 -4.22
CA GLY A 470 7.86 0.12 -5.50
C GLY A 470 9.14 0.87 -5.86
N PHE A 471 10.26 0.59 -5.19
CA PHE A 471 11.54 1.28 -5.44
C PHE A 471 11.99 1.16 -6.90
N SER A 472 11.76 0.02 -7.53
CA SER A 472 12.10 -0.22 -8.92
C SER A 472 11.08 0.34 -9.92
N TRP A 473 9.87 0.76 -9.48
CA TRP A 473 8.86 1.31 -10.39
C TRP A 473 9.32 2.58 -11.10
N SER A 474 10.13 3.40 -10.41
CA SER A 474 10.75 4.60 -11.01
C SER A 474 11.67 4.30 -12.21
N VAL A 475 12.11 3.04 -12.36
CA VAL A 475 12.93 2.56 -13.49
C VAL A 475 12.10 1.70 -14.43
N LEU A 476 11.29 0.78 -13.92
CA LEU A 476 10.44 -0.11 -14.72
C LEU A 476 9.46 0.68 -15.61
N ARG A 477 8.77 1.66 -15.03
CA ARG A 477 7.72 2.38 -15.76
C ARG A 477 8.24 3.18 -16.97
N PRO A 478 9.32 3.97 -16.88
CA PRO A 478 9.93 4.58 -18.06
C PRO A 478 10.30 3.59 -19.15
N MET A 479 10.85 2.42 -18.79
CA MET A 479 11.15 1.35 -19.75
C MET A 479 9.88 0.81 -20.43
N ALA A 480 8.82 0.60 -19.64
CA ALA A 480 7.53 0.15 -20.17
C ALA A 480 6.88 1.17 -21.10
N PHE A 481 6.92 2.45 -20.76
CA PHE A 481 6.40 3.52 -21.61
C PHE A 481 7.21 3.69 -22.90
N GLU A 482 8.54 3.55 -22.85
CA GLU A 482 9.37 3.59 -24.05
C GLU A 482 9.03 2.43 -24.98
N LEU A 483 8.99 1.20 -24.49
CA LEU A 483 8.62 0.03 -25.31
C LEU A 483 7.18 0.15 -25.83
N GLY A 484 6.23 0.53 -24.97
CA GLY A 484 4.84 0.79 -25.36
C GLY A 484 4.72 1.86 -26.43
N GLY A 485 5.47 2.97 -26.30
CA GLY A 485 5.54 4.04 -27.31
C GLY A 485 6.06 3.58 -28.66
N ARG A 486 7.04 2.66 -28.68
CA ARG A 486 7.55 2.03 -29.92
C ARG A 486 6.48 1.16 -30.59
N LEU A 487 5.71 0.41 -29.79
CA LEU A 487 4.61 -0.43 -30.28
C LEU A 487 3.43 0.42 -30.79
N VAL A 488 3.17 1.59 -30.19
CA VAL A 488 2.21 2.57 -30.73
C VAL A 488 2.65 3.11 -32.06
N LYS A 489 3.92 3.52 -32.20
CA LYS A 489 4.48 4.00 -33.50
C LYS A 489 4.41 2.93 -34.57
N ALA A 490 4.49 1.65 -34.22
CA ALA A 490 4.32 0.52 -35.13
C ALA A 490 2.84 0.24 -35.47
N GLY A 491 1.87 0.84 -34.78
CA GLY A 491 0.44 0.62 -35.00
C GLY A 491 -0.10 -0.66 -34.35
N ILE A 492 0.63 -1.22 -33.37
CA ILE A 492 0.28 -2.45 -32.66
C ILE A 492 -0.54 -2.11 -31.39
N PHE A 493 -0.11 -1.09 -30.62
CA PHE A 493 -0.84 -0.54 -29.50
C PHE A 493 -1.56 0.76 -29.85
N TYR A 494 -2.57 1.13 -29.10
CA TYR A 494 -3.26 2.41 -29.25
C TYR A 494 -2.62 3.52 -28.40
N GLN A 495 -2.09 3.16 -27.21
CA GLN A 495 -1.44 4.07 -26.29
C GLN A 495 -0.28 3.36 -25.56
N PRO A 496 0.73 4.10 -25.08
CA PRO A 496 1.93 3.48 -24.50
C PRO A 496 1.66 2.59 -23.28
N ASP A 497 0.69 2.94 -22.45
CA ASP A 497 0.33 2.19 -21.25
C ASP A 497 -0.53 0.94 -21.52
N ASP A 498 -0.84 0.63 -22.79
CA ASP A 498 -1.44 -0.65 -23.18
C ASP A 498 -0.54 -1.84 -22.82
N ILE A 499 0.77 -1.60 -22.69
CA ILE A 499 1.75 -2.61 -22.24
C ILE A 499 1.41 -3.22 -20.89
N PHE A 500 0.84 -2.45 -19.95
CA PHE A 500 0.46 -2.94 -18.63
C PHE A 500 -0.71 -3.94 -18.68
N PHE A 501 -1.49 -3.90 -19.75
CA PHE A 501 -2.61 -4.81 -19.97
C PHE A 501 -2.23 -6.08 -20.74
N MET A 502 -0.93 -6.25 -21.07
CA MET A 502 -0.40 -7.44 -21.74
C MET A 502 0.28 -8.38 -20.75
N ARG A 503 0.42 -9.65 -21.12
CA ARG A 503 1.34 -10.59 -20.50
C ARG A 503 2.68 -10.56 -21.21
N THR A 504 3.75 -11.04 -20.59
CA THR A 504 5.09 -11.02 -21.18
C THR A 504 5.14 -11.71 -22.54
N SER A 505 4.49 -12.87 -22.70
CA SER A 505 4.43 -13.59 -23.97
C SER A 505 3.70 -12.83 -25.09
N GLU A 506 2.71 -12.02 -24.74
CA GLU A 506 1.99 -11.17 -25.70
C GLU A 506 2.86 -9.98 -26.12
N ILE A 507 3.65 -9.42 -25.19
CA ILE A 507 4.61 -8.35 -25.50
C ILE A 507 5.74 -8.91 -26.40
N GLU A 508 6.26 -10.10 -26.12
CA GLU A 508 7.25 -10.77 -26.97
C GLU A 508 6.73 -10.97 -28.40
N GLN A 509 5.45 -11.36 -28.56
CA GLN A 509 4.84 -11.48 -29.86
C GLN A 509 4.66 -10.13 -30.55
N ALA A 510 4.25 -9.10 -29.82
CA ALA A 510 4.11 -7.74 -30.34
C ALA A 510 5.47 -7.17 -30.82
N ILE A 511 6.58 -7.49 -30.12
CA ILE A 511 7.94 -7.13 -30.55
C ILE A 511 8.28 -7.82 -31.88
N LYS A 512 8.02 -9.12 -31.99
CA LYS A 512 8.25 -9.88 -33.22
C LYS A 512 7.43 -9.35 -34.38
N ASP A 513 6.16 -8.99 -34.15
CA ASP A 513 5.29 -8.41 -35.19
C ASP A 513 5.81 -7.04 -35.64
N ARG A 514 6.30 -6.21 -34.69
CA ARG A 514 6.97 -4.94 -35.02
C ARG A 514 8.20 -5.14 -35.90
N GLU A 515 9.07 -6.09 -35.56
CA GLU A 515 10.28 -6.41 -36.32
C GLU A 515 9.95 -6.93 -37.73
N ALA A 516 8.88 -7.72 -37.84
CA ALA A 516 8.39 -8.23 -39.12
C ALA A 516 7.65 -7.16 -39.95
N GLY A 517 7.41 -5.97 -39.40
CA GLY A 517 6.64 -4.90 -40.04
C GLY A 517 5.13 -5.17 -40.07
N ASN A 518 4.66 -6.12 -39.29
CA ASN A 518 3.23 -6.41 -39.14
C ASN A 518 2.57 -5.29 -38.30
N ARG A 519 1.38 -4.87 -38.74
CA ARG A 519 0.56 -3.86 -38.03
C ARG A 519 -0.71 -4.51 -37.54
N ASP A 520 -0.55 -5.47 -36.64
CA ASP A 520 -1.71 -6.13 -36.03
C ASP A 520 -2.17 -5.35 -34.81
N SER A 521 -3.27 -4.62 -34.94
CA SER A 521 -3.88 -3.86 -33.84
C SER A 521 -4.70 -4.71 -32.87
N SER A 522 -4.70 -6.04 -33.00
CA SER A 522 -5.43 -6.95 -32.11
C SER A 522 -4.95 -6.82 -30.66
N PHE A 523 -3.66 -6.55 -30.44
CA PHE A 523 -3.10 -6.29 -29.11
C PHE A 523 -3.65 -5.00 -28.50
N GLY A 524 -3.76 -3.91 -29.29
CA GLY A 524 -4.38 -2.67 -28.82
C GLY A 524 -5.86 -2.86 -28.48
N GLN A 525 -6.59 -3.67 -29.26
CA GLN A 525 -7.96 -4.03 -28.95
C GLN A 525 -8.04 -4.84 -27.64
N LEU A 526 -7.19 -5.85 -27.47
CA LEU A 526 -7.12 -6.67 -26.25
C LEU A 526 -6.78 -5.84 -25.02
N ALA A 527 -5.84 -4.89 -25.14
CA ALA A 527 -5.49 -3.97 -24.07
C ALA A 527 -6.70 -3.13 -23.61
N ARG A 528 -7.45 -2.60 -24.59
CA ARG A 528 -8.66 -1.82 -24.33
C ARG A 528 -9.72 -2.65 -23.60
N GLU A 529 -10.02 -3.85 -24.08
CA GLU A 529 -11.00 -4.75 -23.45
C GLU A 529 -10.62 -5.06 -22.00
N ARG A 530 -9.35 -5.34 -21.72
CA ARG A 530 -8.83 -5.60 -20.37
C ARG A 530 -8.88 -4.36 -19.49
N ARG A 531 -8.63 -3.17 -20.05
CA ARG A 531 -8.74 -1.89 -19.35
C ARG A 531 -10.18 -1.60 -18.96
N GLU A 532 -11.12 -1.71 -19.90
CA GLU A 532 -12.55 -1.54 -19.66
C GLU A 532 -13.06 -2.52 -18.60
N LEU A 533 -12.63 -3.79 -18.66
CA LEU A 533 -12.96 -4.80 -17.67
C LEU A 533 -12.39 -4.46 -16.29
N ARG A 534 -11.16 -3.95 -16.21
CA ARG A 534 -10.55 -3.51 -14.95
C ARG A 534 -11.36 -2.36 -14.33
N GLU A 535 -11.72 -1.37 -15.12
CA GLU A 535 -12.50 -0.22 -14.65
C GLU A 535 -13.93 -0.65 -14.21
N ALA A 536 -14.57 -1.57 -14.95
CA ALA A 536 -15.86 -2.13 -14.55
C ALA A 536 -15.77 -2.88 -13.20
N ARG A 537 -14.67 -3.61 -12.97
CA ARG A 537 -14.42 -4.34 -11.72
C ARG A 537 -14.22 -3.42 -10.52
N LYS A 538 -13.70 -2.20 -10.69
CA LYS A 538 -13.53 -1.21 -9.60
C LYS A 538 -14.86 -0.80 -8.95
N ALA A 539 -15.98 -0.93 -9.67
CA ALA A 539 -17.30 -0.65 -9.11
C ALA A 539 -17.77 -1.68 -8.07
N HIS A 540 -17.10 -2.83 -7.99
CA HIS A 540 -17.46 -3.91 -7.08
C HIS A 540 -16.68 -3.85 -5.77
N HIS A 541 -17.29 -4.41 -4.71
CA HIS A 541 -16.65 -4.57 -3.40
C HIS A 541 -16.26 -6.03 -3.21
N PRO A 542 -14.97 -6.37 -3.31
CA PRO A 542 -14.51 -7.73 -3.14
C PRO A 542 -14.71 -8.17 -1.68
N PRO A 543 -15.30 -9.37 -1.42
CA PRO A 543 -15.35 -9.94 -0.09
C PRO A 543 -13.95 -10.11 0.51
N GLY A 544 -13.80 -9.87 1.81
CA GLY A 544 -12.53 -10.05 2.51
C GLY A 544 -12.04 -11.50 2.51
N THR A 545 -12.98 -12.46 2.48
CA THR A 545 -12.72 -13.91 2.51
C THR A 545 -13.62 -14.62 1.53
N LEU A 546 -13.11 -15.66 0.86
CA LEU A 546 -13.87 -16.50 -0.06
C LEU A 546 -13.62 -18.00 0.23
N PRO A 547 -14.66 -18.84 0.26
CA PRO A 547 -16.05 -18.41 0.23
C PRO A 547 -16.40 -17.56 1.45
N PRO A 548 -17.46 -16.74 1.44
CA PRO A 548 -17.79 -15.83 2.55
C PRO A 548 -17.97 -16.55 3.90
N GLU A 549 -18.44 -17.80 3.89
CA GLU A 549 -18.64 -18.63 5.09
C GLU A 549 -17.32 -19.00 5.78
N ALA A 550 -16.19 -18.90 5.08
CA ALA A 550 -14.87 -19.14 5.65
C ALA A 550 -14.37 -17.98 6.53
N SER A 551 -15.11 -16.87 6.63
CA SER A 551 -14.76 -15.71 7.45
C SER A 551 -14.55 -16.06 8.94
N GLU A 552 -15.30 -17.05 9.46
CA GLU A 552 -15.12 -17.52 10.84
C GLU A 552 -13.75 -18.18 11.04
N ILE A 553 -13.27 -18.95 10.05
CA ILE A 553 -11.94 -19.59 10.08
C ILE A 553 -10.85 -18.52 9.97
N ASP A 554 -11.06 -17.54 9.11
CA ASP A 554 -10.12 -16.44 8.91
C ASP A 554 -10.06 -15.51 10.14
N ALA A 555 -11.20 -15.27 10.80
CA ALA A 555 -11.28 -14.47 12.03
C ALA A 555 -10.49 -15.09 13.22
N LEU A 556 -10.41 -16.42 13.28
CA LEU A 556 -9.58 -17.11 14.28
C LEU A 556 -8.07 -16.95 14.03
N ALA A 557 -7.68 -16.84 12.77
CA ALA A 557 -6.28 -16.71 12.36
C ALA A 557 -5.85 -15.26 12.12
N PHE A 558 -6.76 -14.36 11.69
CA PHE A 558 -6.46 -13.01 11.21
C PHE A 558 -7.64 -12.07 11.45
N LYS A 559 -7.36 -10.90 12.02
CA LYS A 559 -8.36 -9.85 12.23
C LYS A 559 -8.83 -9.28 10.89
N GLU A 560 -10.10 -9.01 10.79
CA GLU A 560 -10.72 -8.32 9.63
C GLU A 560 -10.08 -6.95 9.41
N THR A 561 -10.08 -6.50 8.15
CA THR A 561 -9.62 -5.16 7.75
C THR A 561 -10.77 -4.15 7.63
N GLN A 562 -12.00 -4.60 7.88
CA GLN A 562 -13.22 -3.79 7.87
C GLN A 562 -14.19 -4.29 8.93
N ILE A 563 -14.95 -3.37 9.50
CA ILE A 563 -16.09 -3.67 10.36
C ILE A 563 -17.37 -3.43 9.55
N LYS A 564 -18.31 -4.38 9.60
CA LYS A 564 -19.62 -4.21 8.98
C LYS A 564 -20.43 -3.21 9.80
N ASN A 565 -20.90 -2.17 9.14
CA ASN A 565 -21.79 -1.17 9.72
C ASN A 565 -23.17 -1.24 9.05
N ASP A 566 -24.23 -0.90 9.78
CA ASP A 566 -25.55 -0.75 9.21
C ASP A 566 -25.64 0.62 8.51
N ASP A 567 -26.11 0.64 7.26
CA ASP A 567 -26.21 1.88 6.45
C ASP A 567 -27.27 2.88 6.99
N ALA A 568 -28.15 2.43 7.88
CA ALA A 568 -29.20 3.25 8.45
C ALA A 568 -28.80 4.01 9.73
N ASP A 569 -27.61 3.76 10.29
CA ASP A 569 -27.16 4.35 11.56
C ASP A 569 -26.22 5.53 11.27
N ASP A 570 -26.44 6.72 11.86
CA ASP A 570 -25.54 7.90 11.74
C ASP A 570 -24.17 7.67 12.40
N THR A 571 -23.98 6.52 13.03
CA THR A 571 -22.75 6.09 13.69
C THR A 571 -22.10 4.97 12.90
N MET A 572 -20.81 5.09 12.60
CA MET A 572 -19.99 4.02 12.05
C MET A 572 -18.97 3.53 13.07
N ARG A 573 -18.64 2.24 13.00
CA ARG A 573 -17.61 1.61 13.81
C ARG A 573 -16.44 1.19 12.96
N GLY A 574 -15.24 1.36 13.49
CA GLY A 574 -13.99 0.93 12.89
C GLY A 574 -12.99 0.51 13.95
N PHE A 575 -11.76 0.24 13.52
CA PHE A 575 -10.67 -0.08 14.44
C PHE A 575 -10.15 1.19 15.10
N PRO A 576 -10.06 1.24 16.46
CA PRO A 576 -9.41 2.32 17.19
C PRO A 576 -7.90 2.21 17.00
N VAL A 577 -7.29 3.14 16.26
CA VAL A 577 -5.88 3.03 15.86
C VAL A 577 -5.00 4.15 16.38
N SER A 578 -5.55 5.32 16.62
CA SER A 578 -4.85 6.45 17.21
C SER A 578 -5.79 7.21 18.12
N SER A 579 -5.34 7.45 19.36
CA SER A 579 -6.15 7.98 20.46
C SER A 579 -6.60 9.42 20.23
N GLY A 580 -7.71 9.76 20.90
CA GLY A 580 -8.25 11.11 20.99
C GLY A 580 -9.62 11.24 20.36
N LYS A 581 -10.27 12.37 20.63
CA LYS A 581 -11.59 12.71 20.10
C LYS A 581 -11.55 14.08 19.45
N ILE A 582 -12.07 14.21 18.24
CA ILE A 582 -12.12 15.46 17.47
C ILE A 582 -13.42 15.58 16.69
N THR A 583 -13.95 16.79 16.62
CA THR A 583 -15.06 17.18 15.75
C THR A 583 -14.54 18.22 14.77
N ALA A 584 -14.63 17.94 13.47
CA ALA A 584 -14.22 18.84 12.40
C ALA A 584 -14.94 18.52 11.10
N LYS A 585 -14.76 19.38 10.08
CA LYS A 585 -15.22 19.09 8.72
C LYS A 585 -14.42 17.95 8.11
N ALA A 586 -15.03 17.19 7.23
CA ALA A 586 -14.43 16.11 6.49
C ALA A 586 -13.89 16.57 5.13
N SER A 587 -12.64 16.28 4.83
CA SER A 587 -12.11 16.29 3.47
C SER A 587 -12.17 14.85 2.93
N VAL A 588 -13.16 14.57 2.08
CA VAL A 588 -13.29 13.27 1.41
C VAL A 588 -12.40 13.28 0.18
N ILE A 589 -11.40 12.40 0.15
CA ILE A 589 -10.39 12.31 -0.90
C ILE A 589 -10.37 10.85 -1.40
N LEU A 590 -10.73 10.64 -2.65
CA LEU A 590 -10.84 9.30 -3.23
C LEU A 590 -9.55 8.85 -3.93
N GLY A 591 -8.70 9.78 -4.33
CA GLY A 591 -7.47 9.47 -5.04
C GLY A 591 -6.55 10.67 -5.22
N PRO A 592 -5.36 10.45 -5.83
CA PRO A 592 -4.33 11.48 -5.99
C PRO A 592 -4.78 12.75 -6.73
N THR A 593 -5.70 12.62 -7.67
CA THR A 593 -6.24 13.75 -8.44
C THR A 593 -7.07 14.73 -7.61
N GLU A 594 -7.47 14.33 -6.40
CA GLU A 594 -8.29 15.11 -5.48
C GLU A 594 -7.49 15.70 -4.31
N PHE A 595 -6.17 15.47 -4.25
CA PHE A 595 -5.35 15.92 -3.13
C PHE A 595 -5.37 17.44 -2.90
N ASP A 596 -5.54 18.24 -3.96
CA ASP A 596 -5.75 19.70 -3.84
C ASP A 596 -7.04 20.08 -3.09
N ASN A 597 -8.00 19.14 -2.92
CA ASN A 597 -9.22 19.35 -2.15
C ASN A 597 -9.02 19.15 -0.64
N MET A 598 -7.82 18.75 -0.20
CA MET A 598 -7.52 18.62 1.23
C MET A 598 -7.45 19.99 1.90
N GLU A 599 -8.38 20.26 2.80
CA GLU A 599 -8.41 21.51 3.58
C GLU A 599 -7.64 21.33 4.90
N PRO A 600 -6.73 22.25 5.26
CA PRO A 600 -6.07 22.21 6.55
C PRO A 600 -7.06 22.29 7.73
N GLY A 601 -6.81 21.47 8.75
CA GLY A 601 -7.66 21.42 9.95
C GLY A 601 -8.95 20.59 9.78
N THR A 602 -9.03 19.77 8.74
CA THR A 602 -10.16 18.85 8.49
C THR A 602 -9.79 17.39 8.81
N ILE A 603 -10.79 16.54 8.91
CA ILE A 603 -10.63 15.09 9.02
C ILE A 603 -10.49 14.52 7.63
N LEU A 604 -9.37 13.85 7.36
CA LEU A 604 -9.18 13.12 6.11
C LEU A 604 -10.05 11.87 6.09
N VAL A 605 -10.90 11.74 5.08
CA VAL A 605 -11.74 10.57 4.81
C VAL A 605 -11.33 9.98 3.47
N SER A 606 -10.86 8.74 3.45
CA SER A 606 -10.33 8.11 2.24
C SER A 606 -10.64 6.61 2.16
N PRO A 607 -10.59 6.00 0.97
CA PRO A 607 -10.77 4.54 0.85
C PRO A 607 -9.70 3.77 1.64
N LEU A 608 -8.45 4.22 1.54
CA LEU A 608 -7.27 3.72 2.24
C LEU A 608 -6.14 4.75 2.10
N THR A 609 -5.03 4.53 2.79
CA THR A 609 -3.83 5.36 2.62
C THR A 609 -2.62 4.51 2.31
N THR A 610 -1.78 4.96 1.35
CA THR A 610 -0.47 4.41 1.03
C THR A 610 0.63 5.38 1.46
N PRO A 611 1.93 5.02 1.40
CA PRO A 611 3.01 5.95 1.73
C PRO A 611 2.94 7.29 0.99
N ALA A 612 2.48 7.32 -0.25
CA ALA A 612 2.30 8.54 -1.01
C ALA A 612 1.19 9.50 -0.46
N TRP A 613 0.30 9.01 0.40
CA TRP A 613 -0.72 9.81 1.07
C TRP A 613 -0.22 10.51 2.34
N THR A 614 0.93 10.08 2.85
CA THR A 614 1.48 10.55 4.13
C THR A 614 1.54 12.06 4.25
N GLN A 615 1.82 12.72 3.16
CA GLN A 615 1.95 14.16 3.08
C GLN A 615 0.65 14.90 3.46
N LEU A 616 -0.53 14.32 3.20
CA LEU A 616 -1.83 14.91 3.57
C LEU A 616 -2.05 14.93 5.08
N PHE A 617 -1.42 14.02 5.82
CA PHE A 617 -1.56 13.95 7.27
C PHE A 617 -1.01 15.19 8.00
N ALA A 618 -0.09 15.92 7.39
CA ALA A 618 0.42 17.17 7.93
C ALA A 618 -0.68 18.24 8.13
N HIS A 619 -1.76 18.14 7.36
CA HIS A 619 -2.89 19.08 7.37
C HIS A 619 -4.14 18.50 8.02
N ALA A 620 -4.19 17.19 8.23
CA ALA A 620 -5.33 16.51 8.84
C ALA A 620 -5.33 16.68 10.37
N VAL A 621 -6.51 16.84 10.96
CA VAL A 621 -6.71 16.79 12.40
C VAL A 621 -7.26 15.44 12.87
N GLY A 622 -7.58 14.55 11.92
CA GLY A 622 -8.06 13.19 12.17
C GLY A 622 -8.11 12.39 10.89
N LEU A 623 -8.29 11.07 11.01
CA LEU A 623 -8.33 10.14 9.87
C LEU A 623 -9.47 9.14 10.01
N VAL A 624 -10.18 8.92 8.88
CA VAL A 624 -11.14 7.82 8.69
C VAL A 624 -10.83 7.12 7.37
N THR A 625 -10.76 5.78 7.38
CA THR A 625 -10.61 5.02 6.12
C THR A 625 -11.61 3.88 6.02
N ASP A 626 -12.04 3.57 4.78
CA ASP A 626 -12.95 2.45 4.52
C ASP A 626 -12.26 1.11 4.81
N VAL A 627 -11.00 0.99 4.41
CA VAL A 627 -10.17 -0.21 4.60
C VAL A 627 -8.96 0.15 5.45
N GLY A 628 -8.61 -0.73 6.36
CA GLY A 628 -7.41 -0.60 7.20
C GLY A 628 -7.56 -1.34 8.51
N SER A 629 -6.43 -1.66 9.11
CA SER A 629 -6.33 -2.34 10.39
C SER A 629 -5.45 -1.55 11.35
N ILE A 630 -5.28 -2.05 12.57
CA ILE A 630 -4.39 -1.45 13.59
C ILE A 630 -2.96 -1.23 13.05
N LEU A 631 -2.59 -1.92 11.98
CA LEU A 631 -1.25 -1.96 11.40
C LEU A 631 -1.17 -1.44 9.97
N ALA A 632 -2.28 -0.94 9.43
CA ALA A 632 -2.29 -0.25 8.17
C ALA A 632 -1.33 0.94 8.19
N HIS A 633 -0.82 1.34 7.03
CA HIS A 633 0.05 2.52 6.91
C HIS A 633 -0.58 3.75 7.57
N GLY A 634 -1.86 4.00 7.31
CA GLY A 634 -2.59 5.11 7.93
C GLY A 634 -2.63 5.08 9.45
N SER A 635 -2.67 3.88 10.05
CA SER A 635 -2.65 3.73 11.50
C SER A 635 -1.34 4.21 12.12
N ILE A 636 -0.23 3.87 11.48
CA ILE A 636 1.10 4.25 11.96
C ILE A 636 1.29 5.75 11.81
N VAL A 637 1.01 6.26 10.62
CA VAL A 637 1.17 7.68 10.34
C VAL A 637 0.27 8.53 11.23
N ALA A 638 -1.00 8.13 11.46
CA ALA A 638 -1.88 8.83 12.40
C ALA A 638 -1.31 8.89 13.82
N ARG A 639 -0.67 7.80 14.29
CA ARG A 639 0.03 7.76 15.59
C ARG A 639 1.26 8.67 15.60
N GLU A 640 2.05 8.69 14.52
CA GLU A 640 3.21 9.57 14.39
C GLU A 640 2.81 11.04 14.41
N TYR A 641 1.71 11.37 13.74
CA TYR A 641 1.14 12.72 13.76
C TYR A 641 0.31 13.02 15.01
N GLY A 642 0.03 12.02 15.87
CA GLY A 642 -0.76 12.19 17.10
C GLY A 642 -2.17 12.73 16.81
N ILE A 643 -2.77 12.30 15.69
CA ILE A 643 -4.14 12.66 15.30
C ILE A 643 -5.08 11.47 15.59
N PRO A 644 -6.30 11.70 16.08
CA PRO A 644 -7.30 10.67 16.28
C PRO A 644 -7.61 9.94 14.96
N ALA A 645 -7.72 8.60 15.01
CA ALA A 645 -7.97 7.84 13.79
C ALA A 645 -8.82 6.61 14.02
N VAL A 646 -9.77 6.38 13.10
CA VAL A 646 -10.64 5.21 13.03
C VAL A 646 -10.57 4.64 11.62
N LEU A 647 -10.06 3.42 11.49
CA LEU A 647 -9.86 2.76 10.20
C LEU A 647 -10.79 1.56 10.04
N GLY A 648 -11.01 1.17 8.76
CA GLY A 648 -11.78 -0.03 8.46
C GLY A 648 -13.30 0.14 8.68
N VAL A 649 -13.84 1.35 8.49
CA VAL A 649 -15.27 1.62 8.66
C VAL A 649 -16.14 1.06 7.51
N GLY A 650 -15.53 0.55 6.43
CA GLY A 650 -16.19 -0.16 5.33
C GLY A 650 -16.72 0.74 4.22
N ASN A 651 -17.45 1.79 4.52
CA ASN A 651 -18.15 2.65 3.56
C ASN A 651 -18.17 4.14 3.91
N GLY A 652 -17.18 4.61 4.69
CA GLY A 652 -17.08 6.00 5.13
C GLY A 652 -17.07 7.00 3.97
N THR A 653 -16.31 6.70 2.91
CA THR A 653 -16.22 7.57 1.71
C THR A 653 -17.54 7.69 0.93
N LYS A 654 -18.48 6.77 1.12
CA LYS A 654 -19.81 6.83 0.50
C LYS A 654 -20.83 7.55 1.36
N ARG A 655 -20.67 7.48 2.68
CA ARG A 655 -21.63 8.01 3.66
C ARG A 655 -21.30 9.43 4.08
N ILE A 656 -20.01 9.78 4.18
CA ILE A 656 -19.54 11.09 4.56
C ILE A 656 -19.38 11.95 3.31
N ARG A 657 -19.94 13.16 3.32
CA ARG A 657 -19.78 14.13 2.23
C ARG A 657 -18.60 15.06 2.50
N HIS A 658 -17.95 15.51 1.43
CA HIS A 658 -16.93 16.53 1.55
C HIS A 658 -17.53 17.82 2.19
N GLY A 659 -16.82 18.37 3.19
CA GLY A 659 -17.27 19.53 3.97
C GLY A 659 -18.26 19.23 5.10
N GLN A 660 -18.78 18.00 5.20
CA GLN A 660 -19.69 17.60 6.28
C GLN A 660 -18.96 17.53 7.63
N THR A 661 -19.64 17.96 8.70
CA THR A 661 -19.07 17.85 10.05
C THR A 661 -19.22 16.42 10.58
N ILE A 662 -18.12 15.86 11.08
CA ILE A 662 -18.09 14.55 11.72
C ILE A 662 -17.33 14.61 13.05
N THR A 663 -17.65 13.69 13.94
CA THR A 663 -16.86 13.44 15.17
C THR A 663 -16.20 12.07 15.07
N ILE A 664 -14.92 12.01 15.31
CA ILE A 664 -14.20 10.73 15.45
C ILE A 664 -13.73 10.55 16.90
N ASP A 665 -13.89 9.32 17.39
CA ASP A 665 -13.43 8.86 18.70
C ASP A 665 -12.44 7.71 18.45
N GLY A 666 -11.15 8.07 18.40
CA GLY A 666 -10.06 7.12 18.13
C GLY A 666 -9.77 6.17 19.27
N ASP A 667 -10.31 6.41 20.48
CA ASP A 667 -10.17 5.48 21.62
C ASP A 667 -11.22 4.37 21.55
N ARG A 668 -12.43 4.68 21.04
CA ARG A 668 -13.56 3.75 20.96
C ARG A 668 -13.79 3.17 19.55
N GLY A 669 -13.11 3.69 18.55
CA GLY A 669 -13.30 3.31 17.15
C GLY A 669 -14.67 3.71 16.58
N ILE A 670 -15.15 4.93 16.92
CA ILE A 670 -16.47 5.41 16.53
C ILE A 670 -16.34 6.66 15.67
N VAL A 671 -17.16 6.73 14.63
CA VAL A 671 -17.34 7.90 13.77
C VAL A 671 -18.82 8.28 13.79
N GLU A 672 -19.12 9.51 14.19
CA GLU A 672 -20.48 10.07 14.25
C GLU A 672 -20.62 11.11 13.12
N ILE A 673 -21.66 10.98 12.30
CA ILE A 673 -21.99 11.91 11.20
C ILE A 673 -23.01 12.91 11.74
N HIS A 674 -22.75 14.21 11.58
CA HIS A 674 -23.69 15.25 11.99
C HIS A 674 -24.53 15.70 10.80
N GLU A 675 -25.83 15.87 11.01
CA GLU A 675 -26.68 16.50 10.01
C GLU A 675 -26.25 17.96 9.79
N GLU A 676 -26.32 18.43 8.55
CA GLU A 676 -26.11 19.84 8.24
C GLU A 676 -27.27 20.64 8.88
N SER A 677 -26.92 21.52 9.82
CA SER A 677 -27.87 22.42 10.48
C SER A 677 -28.33 23.57 9.52
#